data_9e93b44645fb1317420973ac02528de2
#
_entry.id   9e93b44645fb1317420973ac02528de2
#
_cell.length_a   1.000
_cell.length_b   1.000
_cell.length_c   1.000
_cell.angle_alpha   90.00
_cell.angle_beta   90.00
_cell.angle_gamma   90.00
#
_symmetry.space_group_name_H-M   'P 1'
#
loop_
_entity.id
_entity.type
_entity.pdbx_description
1 polymer ?
#
loop_
_entity_poly.entity_id
_entity_poly.type
_entity_poly.pdbx_seq_one_letter_code
_entity_poly.pdbx_strand_id
1 'polypeptide(L)'
;MSAVFAVAAVLAASCATAPPAAPPSQVPGLVVETPRASATPQPLARMRSVGPLGTGFAASGDFKGSGKTEIALIQDPANDHGVRVTMREPSPGGEAFSDSTWLTLPPGTLALGRAKFAVADLNFDGKDDLVALYDNGENRSSLYVFRSTGSSFEFGDPWWRSDDYSWSRARALLSGKFSGTDRDTLLVAYQGEDLDLRIHAFESNGSALAFGGTQGVYDSGRGQFDAARARFAVGHFTRSGGPDQIAALYQYANARVRLHVFDPSPKGLVVTSNVYESAEGEYDLGRATIAAGDVTGDGKDDLVAVYGDGDGSARVQVFDSGSGFRPANGWAGWATLPPGSACAGATAIAVGDWNGDRRVDLAALVPGDGALVHSNVLQNQGGAFKVASTSEEPLCPRWPLTGMPLAGGPVTRRPLYVKIDNNAHARPHYGISRADQVYEWLVEGLTTRLAAVFQSQEPNVIGYGWGYRVGFREAPYNYFTTYAALREALASAPDGDQPANVPAWDFLPPSSIDPLAGGFASSIPADTVTVPYRGGFAVRYQYDAASRSYARYDDGAREVDGATGEAVAARNVVVIQTEVHFTTDYGLDPAGSPKLDMKLTGTGHGVVFRGGRREDVIWSRPDVGDVFTLRSASGDAVRLAPGQTWIHIVPSDWTIPSQ
;
A
#
# COMPACT_ATOMS: atom_id res chain seq x y z
N MET A 1 24.45 -33.31 44.67
CA MET A 1 23.24 -33.92 45.25
C MET A 1 22.11 -33.68 44.28
N SER A 2 21.67 -34.80 43.69
CA SER A 2 20.68 -34.89 42.62
C SER A 2 19.26 -34.68 43.13
N ALA A 3 18.38 -34.14 42.33
CA ALA A 3 16.95 -34.46 42.36
C ALA A 3 16.36 -34.31 40.97
N VAL A 4 16.09 -35.43 40.36
CA VAL A 4 15.31 -35.66 39.15
C VAL A 4 13.85 -35.72 39.58
N PHE A 5 12.95 -34.98 38.87
CA PHE A 5 11.52 -35.27 38.93
C PHE A 5 11.03 -35.69 37.56
N ALA A 6 10.65 -36.94 37.45
CA ALA A 6 9.88 -37.51 36.37
C ALA A 6 8.39 -37.25 36.60
N VAL A 7 7.68 -36.81 35.58
CA VAL A 7 6.20 -36.75 35.55
C VAL A 7 5.71 -37.86 34.65
N ALA A 8 4.97 -38.78 35.21
CA ALA A 8 4.32 -39.91 34.56
C ALA A 8 3.04 -39.43 33.85
N ALA A 9 2.86 -39.83 32.61
CA ALA A 9 1.61 -39.67 31.85
C ALA A 9 0.62 -40.79 32.26
N VAL A 10 -0.57 -40.40 32.66
CA VAL A 10 -1.70 -41.31 32.85
C VAL A 10 -2.56 -41.31 31.58
N LEU A 11 -2.58 -42.43 30.90
CA LEU A 11 -3.51 -42.77 29.83
C LEU A 11 -4.86 -43.17 30.43
N ALA A 12 -5.89 -42.38 30.23
CA ALA A 12 -7.28 -42.79 30.43
C ALA A 12 -7.89 -43.17 29.09
N ALA A 13 -8.14 -44.46 28.89
CA ALA A 13 -8.93 -44.94 27.75
C ALA A 13 -10.42 -44.74 28.04
N SER A 14 -11.10 -43.96 27.22
CA SER A 14 -12.56 -43.92 27.20
C SER A 14 -13.08 -44.66 25.96
N CYS A 15 -13.87 -45.69 26.19
CA CYS A 15 -14.65 -46.38 25.17
C CYS A 15 -15.65 -45.42 24.52
N ALA A 16 -15.49 -45.17 23.24
CA ALA A 16 -16.50 -44.49 22.42
C ALA A 16 -17.38 -45.55 21.73
N THR A 17 -18.64 -45.56 22.05
CA THR A 17 -19.68 -46.33 21.34
C THR A 17 -19.91 -45.72 19.95
N ALA A 18 -19.93 -46.55 18.93
CA ALA A 18 -20.20 -46.19 17.54
C ALA A 18 -21.63 -45.64 17.38
N PRO A 19 -21.85 -44.63 16.54
CA PRO A 19 -23.19 -44.19 16.19
C PRO A 19 -23.87 -45.17 15.21
N PRO A 20 -25.23 -45.23 15.19
CA PRO A 20 -25.97 -46.11 14.32
C PRO A 20 -25.85 -45.71 12.85
N ALA A 21 -25.92 -46.71 11.98
CA ALA A 21 -25.84 -46.60 10.52
C ALA A 21 -26.94 -45.68 9.93
N ALA A 22 -26.55 -44.84 8.98
CA ALA A 22 -27.44 -43.98 8.22
C ALA A 22 -28.31 -44.82 7.24
N PRO A 23 -29.57 -44.40 6.97
CA PRO A 23 -30.41 -45.04 5.98
C PRO A 23 -29.91 -44.78 4.54
N PRO A 24 -30.28 -45.63 3.56
CA PRO A 24 -29.77 -45.56 2.21
C PRO A 24 -30.21 -44.30 1.48
N SER A 25 -29.29 -43.70 0.74
CA SER A 25 -29.45 -42.51 -0.07
C SER A 25 -30.51 -42.72 -1.16
N GLN A 26 -31.49 -41.82 -1.19
CA GLN A 26 -32.39 -41.67 -2.32
C GLN A 26 -31.67 -40.98 -3.48
N VAL A 27 -31.87 -41.47 -4.68
CA VAL A 27 -31.42 -40.93 -5.96
C VAL A 27 -32.03 -39.55 -6.14
N PRO A 28 -31.27 -38.49 -6.52
CA PRO A 28 -31.84 -37.17 -6.76
C PRO A 28 -32.72 -37.21 -8.02
N GLY A 29 -34.04 -36.99 -7.82
CA GLY A 29 -34.93 -36.66 -8.92
C GLY A 29 -34.60 -35.27 -9.46
N LEU A 30 -34.69 -35.14 -10.78
CA LEU A 30 -34.55 -33.91 -11.54
C LEU A 30 -35.45 -32.84 -10.95
N VAL A 31 -34.87 -31.86 -10.23
CA VAL A 31 -35.60 -30.66 -9.82
C VAL A 31 -35.68 -29.74 -11.02
N VAL A 32 -36.84 -29.66 -11.63
CA VAL A 32 -37.16 -28.59 -12.59
C VAL A 32 -37.24 -27.30 -11.78
N GLU A 33 -36.24 -26.46 -11.93
CA GLU A 33 -36.29 -25.11 -11.38
C GLU A 33 -37.48 -24.35 -11.98
N THR A 34 -38.46 -24.05 -11.18
CA THR A 34 -39.49 -23.07 -11.54
C THR A 34 -38.80 -21.71 -11.71
N PRO A 35 -39.12 -20.92 -12.76
CA PRO A 35 -38.55 -19.60 -12.92
C PRO A 35 -38.89 -18.78 -11.66
N ARG A 36 -37.83 -18.30 -10.99
CA ARG A 36 -37.95 -17.36 -9.87
C ARG A 36 -38.76 -16.18 -10.38
N ALA A 37 -39.87 -15.86 -9.73
CA ALA A 37 -40.67 -14.67 -10.04
C ALA A 37 -39.74 -13.46 -10.04
N SER A 38 -39.71 -12.73 -11.15
CA SER A 38 -38.99 -11.48 -11.31
C SER A 38 -39.43 -10.54 -10.18
N ALA A 39 -38.54 -10.33 -9.20
CA ALA A 39 -38.74 -9.30 -8.20
C ALA A 39 -38.85 -7.97 -8.95
N THR A 40 -39.81 -7.14 -8.57
CA THR A 40 -39.94 -5.78 -9.07
C THR A 40 -38.59 -5.09 -8.85
N PRO A 41 -37.96 -4.52 -9.90
CA PRO A 41 -36.64 -3.94 -9.75
C PRO A 41 -36.71 -2.83 -8.69
N GLN A 42 -36.03 -3.01 -7.59
CA GLN A 42 -35.81 -1.92 -6.64
C GLN A 42 -34.92 -0.89 -7.33
N PRO A 43 -35.09 0.42 -7.05
CA PRO A 43 -34.12 1.42 -7.44
C PRO A 43 -32.76 0.99 -6.92
N LEU A 44 -31.73 1.01 -7.76
CA LEU A 44 -30.35 0.80 -7.32
C LEU A 44 -30.10 1.75 -6.14
N ALA A 45 -29.64 1.20 -5.01
CA ALA A 45 -29.25 2.01 -3.86
C ALA A 45 -28.21 3.06 -4.33
N ARG A 46 -28.20 4.25 -3.72
CA ARG A 46 -27.17 5.26 -4.02
C ARG A 46 -25.80 4.64 -3.77
N MET A 47 -25.04 4.45 -4.86
CA MET A 47 -23.73 3.83 -4.81
C MET A 47 -22.70 4.91 -4.54
N ARG A 48 -22.08 4.84 -3.38
CA ARG A 48 -21.08 5.79 -2.94
C ARG A 48 -19.80 5.07 -2.57
N SER A 49 -18.69 5.60 -3.03
CA SER A 49 -17.37 5.15 -2.61
C SER A 49 -16.42 6.34 -2.56
N VAL A 50 -15.41 6.27 -1.71
CA VAL A 50 -14.29 7.21 -1.69
C VAL A 50 -13.01 6.42 -1.46
N GLY A 51 -12.02 6.69 -2.30
CA GLY A 51 -10.70 6.06 -2.18
C GLY A 51 -9.56 7.02 -2.48
N PRO A 52 -8.38 6.76 -1.93
CA PRO A 52 -7.17 7.52 -2.25
C PRO A 52 -6.78 7.30 -3.71
N LEU A 53 -6.35 8.36 -4.38
CA LEU A 53 -5.92 8.37 -5.77
C LEU A 53 -4.63 9.19 -5.91
N GLY A 54 -3.48 8.55 -5.72
CA GLY A 54 -2.20 9.25 -5.69
C GLY A 54 -2.15 10.31 -4.58
N THR A 55 -1.99 11.59 -4.96
CA THR A 55 -1.99 12.74 -4.03
C THR A 55 -3.39 13.30 -3.75
N GLY A 56 -4.43 12.72 -4.37
CA GLY A 56 -5.83 13.14 -4.26
C GLY A 56 -6.76 12.02 -3.87
N PHE A 57 -8.02 12.16 -4.30
CA PHE A 57 -9.09 11.20 -4.03
C PHE A 57 -9.98 11.03 -5.25
N ALA A 58 -10.66 9.88 -5.33
CA ALA A 58 -11.81 9.71 -6.20
C ALA A 58 -13.02 9.32 -5.36
N ALA A 59 -14.16 9.85 -5.73
CA ALA A 59 -15.44 9.62 -5.05
C ALA A 59 -16.53 9.32 -6.08
N SER A 60 -17.39 8.32 -5.82
CA SER A 60 -18.58 8.08 -6.63
C SER A 60 -19.84 8.46 -5.88
N GLY A 61 -20.84 9.02 -6.59
CA GLY A 61 -22.12 9.46 -6.05
C GLY A 61 -23.05 10.03 -7.11
N ASP A 62 -24.30 10.28 -6.76
CA ASP A 62 -25.28 10.97 -7.63
C ASP A 62 -25.19 12.49 -7.41
N PHE A 63 -24.10 13.10 -7.92
CA PHE A 63 -23.87 14.53 -7.75
C PHE A 63 -24.82 15.40 -8.56
N LYS A 64 -25.49 14.86 -9.57
CA LYS A 64 -26.46 15.58 -10.39
C LYS A 64 -27.88 15.44 -9.88
N GLY A 65 -28.18 14.52 -8.97
CA GLY A 65 -29.53 14.17 -8.53
C GLY A 65 -30.34 13.51 -9.66
N SER A 66 -29.64 12.83 -10.57
CA SER A 66 -30.23 12.21 -11.75
C SER A 66 -30.62 10.73 -11.54
N GLY A 67 -30.27 10.16 -10.39
CA GLY A 67 -30.34 8.74 -10.11
C GLY A 67 -29.22 7.91 -10.75
N LYS A 68 -28.24 8.58 -11.38
CA LYS A 68 -27.05 7.95 -11.95
C LYS A 68 -25.82 8.32 -11.12
N THR A 69 -24.84 7.45 -11.12
CA THR A 69 -23.59 7.67 -10.40
C THR A 69 -22.54 8.31 -11.31
N GLU A 70 -21.97 9.42 -10.87
CA GLU A 70 -20.80 10.06 -11.46
C GLU A 70 -19.57 9.83 -10.57
N ILE A 71 -18.38 10.19 -11.10
CA ILE A 71 -17.12 10.11 -10.36
C ILE A 71 -16.54 11.52 -10.22
N ALA A 72 -16.29 11.96 -8.99
CA ALA A 72 -15.56 13.18 -8.70
C ALA A 72 -14.09 12.85 -8.44
N LEU A 73 -13.19 13.44 -9.21
CA LEU A 73 -11.75 13.41 -9.00
C LEU A 73 -11.33 14.66 -8.25
N ILE A 74 -10.76 14.51 -7.05
CA ILE A 74 -10.35 15.60 -6.16
C ILE A 74 -8.82 15.63 -6.16
N GLN A 75 -8.22 16.65 -6.78
CA GLN A 75 -6.78 16.67 -7.06
C GLN A 75 -6.16 18.03 -6.71
N ASP A 76 -4.87 18.01 -6.42
CA ASP A 76 -3.98 19.17 -6.35
C ASP A 76 -2.95 19.07 -7.47
N PRO A 77 -3.30 19.50 -8.71
CA PRO A 77 -2.45 19.28 -9.89
C PRO A 77 -1.17 20.13 -9.88
N ALA A 78 -1.15 21.22 -9.14
CA ALA A 78 0.01 22.11 -9.04
C ALA A 78 0.88 21.81 -7.81
N ASN A 79 0.42 20.93 -6.92
CA ASN A 79 1.05 20.63 -5.62
C ASN A 79 1.29 21.91 -4.79
N ASP A 80 0.35 22.82 -4.84
CA ASP A 80 0.38 24.12 -4.17
C ASP A 80 -0.75 24.31 -3.15
N HIS A 81 -1.42 23.19 -2.79
CA HIS A 81 -2.60 23.16 -1.92
C HIS A 81 -3.83 23.87 -2.50
N GLY A 82 -3.86 24.07 -3.80
CA GLY A 82 -5.06 24.33 -4.55
C GLY A 82 -5.85 23.04 -4.78
N VAL A 83 -7.16 23.13 -4.97
CA VAL A 83 -8.00 21.96 -5.24
C VAL A 83 -8.72 22.11 -6.57
N ARG A 84 -8.62 21.08 -7.40
CA ARG A 84 -9.50 20.92 -8.58
C ARG A 84 -10.40 19.73 -8.36
N VAL A 85 -11.70 19.92 -8.53
CA VAL A 85 -12.66 18.82 -8.62
C VAL A 85 -13.10 18.67 -10.06
N THR A 86 -12.75 17.53 -10.66
CA THR A 86 -13.14 17.16 -12.02
C THR A 86 -14.25 16.12 -11.92
N MET A 87 -15.39 16.41 -12.52
CA MET A 87 -16.50 15.47 -12.66
C MET A 87 -16.28 14.61 -13.88
N ARG A 88 -16.37 13.32 -13.71
CA ARG A 88 -16.21 12.30 -14.72
C ARG A 88 -17.56 11.60 -14.95
N GLU A 89 -18.11 11.75 -16.14
CA GLU A 89 -19.41 11.22 -16.51
C GLU A 89 -19.26 10.02 -17.46
N PRO A 90 -20.01 8.90 -17.23
CA PRO A 90 -19.93 7.76 -18.10
C PRO A 90 -20.46 8.06 -19.51
N SER A 91 -19.79 7.50 -20.51
CA SER A 91 -20.30 7.46 -21.89
C SER A 91 -21.57 6.60 -21.99
N PRO A 92 -22.38 6.70 -23.03
CA PRO A 92 -23.63 5.95 -23.17
C PRO A 92 -23.49 4.44 -23.03
N GLY A 93 -22.32 3.85 -23.36
CA GLY A 93 -22.04 2.42 -23.20
C GLY A 93 -21.33 2.10 -21.88
N GLY A 94 -21.01 3.08 -21.05
CA GLY A 94 -20.30 2.88 -19.80
C GLY A 94 -18.83 2.46 -19.94
N GLU A 95 -18.27 2.44 -21.15
CA GLU A 95 -16.91 1.96 -21.42
C GLU A 95 -15.85 3.07 -21.25
N ALA A 96 -16.26 4.32 -21.28
CA ALA A 96 -15.40 5.48 -21.18
C ALA A 96 -16.07 6.59 -20.36
N PHE A 97 -15.30 7.61 -20.01
CA PHE A 97 -15.78 8.78 -19.28
C PHE A 97 -15.42 10.06 -20.02
N SER A 98 -16.23 11.09 -19.82
CA SER A 98 -15.93 12.48 -20.22
C SER A 98 -15.73 13.32 -18.96
N ASP A 99 -14.71 14.18 -19.00
CA ASP A 99 -14.29 14.99 -17.86
C ASP A 99 -14.73 16.45 -18.01
N SER A 100 -15.24 17.04 -16.91
CA SER A 100 -15.54 18.46 -16.81
C SER A 100 -15.09 19.01 -15.45
N THR A 101 -14.55 20.22 -15.40
CA THR A 101 -14.13 20.84 -14.13
C THR A 101 -15.34 21.47 -13.45
N TRP A 102 -15.65 21.03 -12.22
CA TRP A 102 -16.77 21.54 -11.42
C TRP A 102 -16.36 22.53 -10.34
N LEU A 103 -15.08 22.48 -9.91
CA LEU A 103 -14.55 23.42 -8.91
C LEU A 103 -13.06 23.61 -9.13
N THR A 104 -12.59 24.84 -8.91
CA THR A 104 -11.17 25.13 -8.74
C THR A 104 -11.01 26.08 -7.57
N LEU A 105 -10.25 25.66 -6.55
CA LEU A 105 -9.89 26.49 -5.41
C LEU A 105 -8.45 27.00 -5.57
N PRO A 106 -8.17 28.23 -5.12
CA PRO A 106 -6.86 28.84 -5.28
C PRO A 106 -5.78 28.11 -4.48
N PRO A 107 -4.49 28.33 -4.79
CA PRO A 107 -3.35 27.84 -4.01
C PRO A 107 -3.48 28.15 -2.51
N GLY A 108 -3.04 27.19 -1.68
CA GLY A 108 -3.06 27.33 -0.22
C GLY A 108 -4.42 27.11 0.44
N THR A 109 -5.47 26.76 -0.31
CA THR A 109 -6.83 26.62 0.25
C THR A 109 -6.96 25.34 1.08
N LEU A 110 -6.51 24.19 0.58
CA LEU A 110 -6.75 22.91 1.23
C LEU A 110 -5.71 21.86 0.83
N ALA A 111 -4.84 21.49 1.78
CA ALA A 111 -3.86 20.44 1.57
C ALA A 111 -4.55 19.05 1.60
N LEU A 112 -4.65 18.36 0.47
CA LEU A 112 -5.40 17.09 0.35
C LEU A 112 -4.84 16.00 1.27
N GLY A 113 -3.54 15.97 1.55
CA GLY A 113 -2.93 15.05 2.51
C GLY A 113 -3.41 15.24 3.97
N ARG A 114 -4.10 16.35 4.26
CA ARG A 114 -4.71 16.68 5.57
C ARG A 114 -6.23 16.52 5.56
N ALA A 115 -6.80 15.88 4.54
CA ALA A 115 -8.24 15.69 4.40
C ALA A 115 -8.62 14.20 4.38
N LYS A 116 -9.82 13.89 4.82
CA LYS A 116 -10.53 12.62 4.59
C LYS A 116 -11.89 12.96 3.99
N PHE A 117 -12.30 12.23 2.96
CA PHE A 117 -13.51 12.55 2.23
C PHE A 117 -14.61 11.51 2.43
N ALA A 118 -15.86 11.95 2.29
CA ALA A 118 -17.06 11.12 2.16
C ALA A 118 -18.01 11.77 1.14
N VAL A 119 -19.04 11.04 0.74
CA VAL A 119 -20.10 11.50 -0.15
C VAL A 119 -21.42 11.41 0.57
N ALA A 120 -22.19 12.49 0.68
CA ALA A 120 -23.45 12.53 1.41
C ALA A 120 -24.36 13.66 0.88
N ASP A 121 -25.68 13.44 0.88
CA ASP A 121 -26.67 14.52 0.68
C ASP A 121 -26.95 15.18 2.03
N LEU A 122 -26.16 16.20 2.38
CA LEU A 122 -26.25 16.86 3.69
C LEU A 122 -27.19 18.08 3.71
N ASN A 123 -27.50 18.63 2.56
CA ASN A 123 -28.44 19.75 2.43
C ASN A 123 -29.86 19.30 2.07
N PHE A 124 -30.05 17.98 1.86
CA PHE A 124 -31.34 17.32 1.57
C PHE A 124 -31.99 17.77 0.26
N ASP A 125 -31.17 18.13 -0.75
CA ASP A 125 -31.65 18.59 -2.05
C ASP A 125 -31.73 17.45 -3.10
N GLY A 126 -31.39 16.24 -2.70
CA GLY A 126 -31.42 15.05 -3.55
C GLY A 126 -30.15 14.82 -4.34
N LYS A 127 -29.15 15.70 -4.24
CA LYS A 127 -27.83 15.55 -4.83
C LYS A 127 -26.80 15.19 -3.78
N ASP A 128 -25.84 14.39 -4.18
CA ASP A 128 -24.72 14.07 -3.30
C ASP A 128 -23.72 15.23 -3.25
N ASP A 129 -23.28 15.58 -2.03
CA ASP A 129 -22.22 16.54 -1.76
C ASP A 129 -20.91 15.81 -1.48
N LEU A 130 -19.76 16.51 -1.63
CA LEU A 130 -18.47 16.03 -1.10
C LEU A 130 -18.27 16.61 0.29
N VAL A 131 -17.80 15.79 1.22
CA VAL A 131 -17.52 16.19 2.59
C VAL A 131 -16.07 15.92 2.93
N ALA A 132 -15.38 16.90 3.53
CA ALA A 132 -14.01 16.78 3.94
C ALA A 132 -13.84 17.01 5.45
N LEU A 133 -13.34 16.02 6.17
CA LEU A 133 -12.80 16.19 7.51
C LEU A 133 -11.34 16.63 7.38
N TYR A 134 -11.04 17.87 7.77
CA TYR A 134 -9.77 18.53 7.55
C TYR A 134 -9.02 18.80 8.86
N ASP A 135 -7.70 18.56 8.83
CA ASP A 135 -6.77 18.82 9.91
C ASP A 135 -6.28 20.28 9.88
N ASN A 136 -6.70 21.08 10.85
CA ASN A 136 -6.20 22.47 11.04
C ASN A 136 -4.91 22.55 11.87
N GLY A 137 -4.37 21.40 12.30
CA GLY A 137 -3.20 21.33 13.21
C GLY A 137 -3.59 21.47 14.68
N GLU A 138 -2.69 21.08 15.57
CA GLU A 138 -2.85 21.25 17.03
C GLU A 138 -4.16 20.62 17.58
N ASN A 139 -4.53 19.43 17.10
CA ASN A 139 -5.80 18.74 17.39
C ASN A 139 -7.07 19.51 17.00
N ARG A 140 -6.96 20.52 16.14
CA ARG A 140 -8.12 21.24 15.60
C ARG A 140 -8.58 20.61 14.30
N SER A 141 -9.87 20.43 14.14
CA SER A 141 -10.46 19.86 12.92
C SER A 141 -11.67 20.63 12.44
N SER A 142 -11.94 20.57 11.14
CA SER A 142 -13.13 21.14 10.51
C SER A 142 -13.78 20.15 9.57
N LEU A 143 -15.11 20.21 9.44
CA LEU A 143 -15.87 19.54 8.39
C LEU A 143 -16.33 20.56 7.37
N TYR A 144 -15.80 20.45 6.15
CA TYR A 144 -16.23 21.24 5.00
C TYR A 144 -17.18 20.45 4.14
N VAL A 145 -18.20 21.11 3.60
CA VAL A 145 -19.16 20.56 2.65
C VAL A 145 -19.02 21.30 1.32
N PHE A 146 -18.69 20.56 0.28
CA PHE A 146 -18.68 21.02 -1.10
C PHE A 146 -20.07 20.70 -1.66
N ARG A 147 -20.97 21.66 -1.63
CA ARG A 147 -22.37 21.46 -2.03
C ARG A 147 -22.51 21.32 -3.53
N SER A 148 -23.13 20.26 -3.98
CA SER A 148 -23.43 20.08 -5.40
C SER A 148 -24.61 20.94 -5.83
N THR A 149 -24.42 21.65 -6.96
CA THR A 149 -25.52 22.36 -7.65
C THR A 149 -26.15 21.51 -8.76
N GLY A 150 -25.58 20.32 -9.02
CA GLY A 150 -25.90 19.45 -10.15
C GLY A 150 -25.08 19.76 -11.42
N SER A 151 -24.23 20.80 -11.39
CA SER A 151 -23.34 21.19 -12.50
C SER A 151 -22.01 21.81 -12.04
N SER A 152 -21.86 22.09 -10.75
CA SER A 152 -20.67 22.61 -10.09
C SER A 152 -20.72 22.28 -8.62
N PHE A 153 -19.60 22.53 -7.90
CA PHE A 153 -19.58 22.52 -6.44
C PHE A 153 -19.42 23.93 -5.89
N GLU A 154 -20.14 24.22 -4.81
CA GLU A 154 -19.94 25.41 -3.99
C GLU A 154 -19.15 25.06 -2.73
N PHE A 155 -18.10 25.83 -2.46
CA PHE A 155 -17.24 25.68 -1.29
C PHE A 155 -17.26 26.96 -0.45
N GLY A 156 -17.32 26.82 0.87
CA GLY A 156 -17.40 27.94 1.77
C GLY A 156 -16.90 27.62 3.18
N ASP A 157 -17.45 28.31 4.18
CA ASP A 157 -17.12 28.06 5.57
C ASP A 157 -17.44 26.63 6.01
N PRO A 158 -16.65 26.03 6.92
CA PRO A 158 -16.95 24.69 7.40
C PRO A 158 -18.26 24.65 8.19
N TRP A 159 -18.97 23.56 8.02
CA TRP A 159 -20.24 23.32 8.71
C TRP A 159 -20.06 22.87 10.16
N TRP A 160 -18.84 22.50 10.53
CA TRP A 160 -18.45 22.21 11.90
C TRP A 160 -16.96 22.49 12.11
N ARG A 161 -16.60 22.93 13.35
CA ARG A 161 -15.24 23.15 13.81
C ARG A 161 -15.08 22.66 15.23
N SER A 162 -13.87 22.20 15.56
CA SER A 162 -13.48 21.88 16.94
C SER A 162 -12.02 22.26 17.17
N ASP A 163 -11.75 22.74 18.36
CA ASP A 163 -10.40 23.03 18.86
C ASP A 163 -9.79 21.84 19.62
N ASP A 164 -10.55 20.72 19.76
CA ASP A 164 -10.12 19.51 20.46
C ASP A 164 -10.72 18.26 19.79
N TYR A 165 -10.43 18.09 18.50
CA TYR A 165 -10.76 16.88 17.76
C TYR A 165 -9.60 16.46 16.87
N SER A 166 -8.94 15.34 17.22
CA SER A 166 -7.73 14.91 16.53
C SER A 166 -8.05 14.23 15.20
N TRP A 167 -7.74 14.91 14.10
CA TRP A 167 -7.84 14.35 12.76
C TRP A 167 -6.99 13.08 12.58
N SER A 168 -5.82 13.02 13.21
CA SER A 168 -4.92 11.86 13.12
C SER A 168 -5.52 10.58 13.69
N ARG A 169 -6.49 10.70 14.62
CA ARG A 169 -7.24 9.58 15.19
C ARG A 169 -8.46 9.18 14.36
N ALA A 170 -8.97 10.04 13.50
CA ALA A 170 -10.01 9.70 12.54
C ALA A 170 -9.44 8.77 11.47
N ARG A 171 -9.90 7.52 11.40
CA ARG A 171 -9.40 6.51 10.46
C ARG A 171 -10.19 6.47 9.17
N ALA A 172 -11.50 6.69 9.26
CA ALA A 172 -12.39 6.79 8.10
C ALA A 172 -13.48 7.82 8.36
N LEU A 173 -13.89 8.53 7.31
CA LEU A 173 -15.11 9.31 7.25
C LEU A 173 -16.11 8.52 6.41
N LEU A 174 -17.29 8.24 6.98
CA LEU A 174 -18.32 7.37 6.44
C LEU A 174 -19.63 8.15 6.36
N SER A 175 -20.50 7.77 5.46
CA SER A 175 -21.82 8.39 5.31
C SER A 175 -22.86 7.36 4.93
N GLY A 176 -24.08 7.56 5.39
CA GLY A 176 -25.20 6.69 5.06
C GLY A 176 -26.46 7.03 5.86
N LYS A 177 -27.54 6.28 5.63
CA LYS A 177 -28.85 6.44 6.28
C LYS A 177 -28.95 5.56 7.54
N PHE A 178 -28.13 5.83 8.53
CA PHE A 178 -28.02 4.98 9.74
C PHE A 178 -29.20 5.14 10.71
N SER A 179 -29.91 6.24 10.65
CA SER A 179 -31.07 6.53 11.56
C SER A 179 -32.40 5.89 11.15
N GLY A 180 -32.43 5.22 9.98
CA GLY A 180 -33.68 4.72 9.40
C GLY A 180 -34.57 5.80 8.78
N THR A 181 -34.08 7.04 8.71
CA THR A 181 -34.70 8.15 7.96
C THR A 181 -34.03 8.24 6.59
N ASP A 182 -34.63 9.01 5.68
CA ASP A 182 -34.05 9.28 4.35
C ASP A 182 -32.88 10.29 4.38
N ARG A 183 -32.41 10.67 5.57
CA ARG A 183 -31.33 11.63 5.75
C ARG A 183 -30.01 10.92 5.98
N ASP A 184 -28.99 11.44 5.33
CA ASP A 184 -27.62 10.97 5.55
C ASP A 184 -27.07 11.48 6.88
N THR A 185 -26.35 10.61 7.56
CA THR A 185 -25.57 10.88 8.77
C THR A 185 -24.11 10.67 8.44
N LEU A 186 -23.22 11.56 8.89
CA LEU A 186 -21.79 11.33 8.81
C LEU A 186 -21.33 10.56 10.05
N LEU A 187 -20.51 9.55 9.84
CA LEU A 187 -19.85 8.80 10.89
C LEU A 187 -18.32 8.89 10.73
N VAL A 188 -17.62 8.98 11.85
CA VAL A 188 -16.15 8.90 11.88
C VAL A 188 -15.75 7.67 12.67
N ALA A 189 -15.05 6.75 12.01
CA ALA A 189 -14.33 5.68 12.69
C ALA A 189 -13.08 6.29 13.37
N TYR A 190 -13.14 6.44 14.69
CA TYR A 190 -12.16 7.17 15.48
C TYR A 190 -11.38 6.23 16.38
N GLN A 191 -10.05 6.35 16.38
CA GLN A 191 -9.17 5.57 17.24
C GLN A 191 -9.04 6.22 18.61
N GLY A 192 -9.53 5.57 19.65
CA GLY A 192 -9.33 5.99 21.03
C GLY A 192 -7.88 5.80 21.48
N GLU A 193 -7.55 6.30 22.67
CA GLU A 193 -6.18 6.25 23.21
C GLU A 193 -5.71 4.83 23.53
N ASP A 194 -6.64 3.99 23.91
CA ASP A 194 -6.40 2.64 24.40
C ASP A 194 -6.61 1.57 23.31
N LEU A 195 -6.39 1.88 22.02
CA LEU A 195 -6.71 1.00 20.89
C LEU A 195 -8.18 0.51 20.92
N ASP A 196 -9.08 1.41 21.22
CA ASP A 196 -10.52 1.25 21.12
C ASP A 196 -11.05 1.95 19.87
N LEU A 197 -11.94 1.30 19.14
CA LEU A 197 -12.69 1.93 18.05
C LEU A 197 -13.90 2.63 18.62
N ARG A 198 -14.01 3.94 18.38
CA ARG A 198 -15.25 4.71 18.60
C ARG A 198 -15.82 5.13 17.25
N ILE A 199 -17.12 5.10 17.13
CA ILE A 199 -17.80 5.65 15.95
C ILE A 199 -18.56 6.89 16.39
N HIS A 200 -18.07 8.04 15.99
CA HIS A 200 -18.66 9.34 16.26
C HIS A 200 -19.68 9.68 15.17
N ALA A 201 -20.81 10.26 15.54
CA ALA A 201 -21.84 10.70 14.61
C ALA A 201 -21.91 12.22 14.49
N PHE A 202 -22.17 12.70 13.29
CA PHE A 202 -22.46 14.09 12.97
C PHE A 202 -23.77 14.18 12.20
N GLU A 203 -24.72 14.90 12.75
CA GLU A 203 -26.05 15.08 12.16
C GLU A 203 -26.15 16.43 11.44
N SER A 204 -26.72 16.43 10.25
CA SER A 204 -26.95 17.63 9.46
C SER A 204 -28.33 18.21 9.73
N ASN A 205 -28.41 19.55 9.77
CA ASN A 205 -29.67 20.29 9.73
C ASN A 205 -29.93 20.94 8.35
N GLY A 206 -29.11 20.61 7.35
CA GLY A 206 -29.17 21.17 5.99
C GLY A 206 -28.20 22.31 5.72
N SER A 207 -27.54 22.86 6.75
CA SER A 207 -26.59 23.99 6.62
C SER A 207 -25.47 23.98 7.66
N ALA A 208 -25.53 23.09 8.64
CA ALA A 208 -24.53 22.91 9.67
C ALA A 208 -24.56 21.46 10.17
N LEU A 209 -23.45 21.04 10.79
CA LEU A 209 -23.27 19.72 11.38
C LEU A 209 -23.20 19.81 12.90
N ALA A 210 -23.94 18.96 13.59
CA ALA A 210 -23.90 18.82 15.04
C ALA A 210 -23.15 17.55 15.42
N PHE A 211 -22.16 17.68 16.30
CA PHE A 211 -21.40 16.55 16.84
C PHE A 211 -22.18 15.84 17.95
N GLY A 212 -22.40 14.53 17.81
CA GLY A 212 -23.16 13.70 18.75
C GLY A 212 -22.43 13.37 20.06
N GLY A 213 -21.18 13.82 20.23
CA GLY A 213 -20.39 13.66 21.45
C GLY A 213 -19.28 12.60 21.36
N THR A 214 -18.36 12.66 22.32
CA THR A 214 -17.13 11.85 22.34
C THR A 214 -17.34 10.39 22.71
N GLN A 215 -18.48 10.03 23.30
CA GLN A 215 -18.83 8.63 23.58
C GLN A 215 -19.21 7.87 22.31
N GLY A 216 -19.64 8.61 21.25
CA GLY A 216 -20.00 8.04 19.98
C GLY A 216 -21.28 7.19 20.02
N VAL A 217 -21.62 6.62 18.89
CA VAL A 217 -22.72 5.64 18.72
C VAL A 217 -22.24 4.20 18.89
N TYR A 218 -20.93 4.01 19.05
CA TYR A 218 -20.28 2.73 19.31
C TYR A 218 -18.92 2.94 20.00
N ASP A 219 -18.61 2.06 20.94
CA ASP A 219 -17.30 1.93 21.59
C ASP A 219 -16.96 0.44 21.72
N SER A 220 -15.85 0.02 21.15
CA SER A 220 -15.40 -1.38 21.19
C SER A 220 -14.86 -1.80 22.55
N GLY A 221 -14.54 -0.83 23.40
CA GLY A 221 -13.80 -1.03 24.63
C GLY A 221 -12.29 -1.13 24.43
N ARG A 222 -11.57 -0.91 25.53
CA ARG A 222 -10.10 -0.81 25.58
C ARG A 222 -9.41 -2.04 24.97
N GLY A 223 -8.47 -1.81 24.04
CA GLY A 223 -7.62 -2.83 23.42
C GLY A 223 -8.36 -3.80 22.50
N GLN A 224 -9.63 -3.57 22.19
CA GLN A 224 -10.45 -4.52 21.44
C GLN A 224 -10.36 -4.33 19.92
N PHE A 225 -10.07 -3.12 19.43
CA PHE A 225 -10.11 -2.84 18.01
C PHE A 225 -9.18 -1.69 17.61
N ASP A 226 -8.07 -2.04 16.93
CA ASP A 226 -7.19 -1.05 16.32
C ASP A 226 -7.72 -0.65 14.94
N ALA A 227 -8.38 0.50 14.85
CA ALA A 227 -9.01 0.96 13.60
C ALA A 227 -8.01 1.22 12.47
N ALA A 228 -6.71 1.36 12.76
CA ALA A 228 -5.67 1.49 11.72
C ALA A 228 -5.50 0.19 10.91
N ARG A 229 -5.92 -0.94 11.47
CA ARG A 229 -5.87 -2.27 10.85
C ARG A 229 -7.14 -2.65 10.11
N ALA A 230 -8.07 -1.71 9.94
CA ALA A 230 -9.35 -1.95 9.28
C ALA A 230 -9.50 -1.14 7.98
N ARG A 231 -10.34 -1.63 7.08
CA ARG A 231 -10.97 -0.88 5.99
C ARG A 231 -12.47 -0.95 6.19
N PHE A 232 -13.13 0.16 5.91
CA PHE A 232 -14.56 0.32 6.16
C PHE A 232 -15.32 0.56 4.85
N ALA A 233 -16.51 0.00 4.74
CA ALA A 233 -17.47 0.28 3.68
C ALA A 233 -18.87 0.36 4.26
N VAL A 234 -19.77 1.06 3.57
CA VAL A 234 -21.16 1.27 4.00
C VAL A 234 -22.10 0.67 2.96
N GLY A 235 -23.13 -0.04 3.41
CA GLY A 235 -24.13 -0.68 2.54
C GLY A 235 -25.12 -1.53 3.30
N HIS A 236 -25.96 -2.26 2.57
CA HIS A 236 -26.95 -3.21 3.09
C HIS A 236 -26.44 -4.65 3.03
N PHE A 237 -25.57 -5.05 3.95
CA PHE A 237 -24.83 -6.33 3.87
C PHE A 237 -25.62 -7.56 4.32
N THR A 238 -26.50 -7.43 5.33
CA THR A 238 -27.24 -8.58 5.90
C THR A 238 -28.71 -8.58 5.56
N ARG A 239 -29.20 -7.53 4.91
CA ARG A 239 -30.59 -7.32 4.52
C ARG A 239 -30.67 -6.47 3.24
N SER A 240 -31.76 -6.61 2.51
CA SER A 240 -32.08 -5.76 1.37
C SER A 240 -32.91 -4.57 1.83
N GLY A 241 -32.26 -3.42 2.12
CA GLY A 241 -32.91 -2.18 2.55
C GLY A 241 -32.96 -1.97 4.07
N GLY A 242 -33.61 -0.88 4.51
CA GLY A 242 -33.58 -0.41 5.90
C GLY A 242 -32.38 0.51 6.16
N PRO A 243 -31.96 0.73 7.42
CA PRO A 243 -30.79 1.52 7.73
C PRO A 243 -29.52 0.91 7.16
N ASP A 244 -28.59 1.74 6.72
CA ASP A 244 -27.26 1.32 6.26
C ASP A 244 -26.45 0.67 7.38
N GLN A 245 -25.59 -0.25 7.03
CA GLN A 245 -24.66 -0.96 7.90
C GLN A 245 -23.22 -0.59 7.55
N ILE A 246 -22.30 -0.80 8.49
CA ILE A 246 -20.86 -0.64 8.25
C ILE A 246 -20.24 -2.02 8.22
N ALA A 247 -19.54 -2.36 7.13
CA ALA A 247 -18.63 -3.48 7.06
C ALA A 247 -17.21 -3.02 7.41
N ALA A 248 -16.55 -3.73 8.32
CA ALA A 248 -15.14 -3.51 8.66
C ALA A 248 -14.33 -4.78 8.39
N LEU A 249 -13.52 -4.76 7.36
CA LEU A 249 -12.54 -5.81 7.07
C LEU A 249 -11.27 -5.51 7.89
N TYR A 250 -10.97 -6.36 8.87
CA TYR A 250 -9.94 -6.14 9.88
C TYR A 250 -8.77 -7.12 9.71
N GLN A 251 -7.54 -6.58 9.67
CA GLN A 251 -6.30 -7.34 9.55
C GLN A 251 -5.81 -7.85 10.90
N TYR A 252 -5.71 -9.16 11.06
CA TYR A 252 -5.02 -9.80 12.18
C TYR A 252 -3.55 -10.09 11.85
N ALA A 253 -2.79 -10.60 12.82
CA ALA A 253 -1.46 -11.10 12.56
C ALA A 253 -1.47 -12.22 11.50
N ASN A 254 -0.32 -12.49 10.89
CA ASN A 254 -0.12 -13.54 9.89
C ASN A 254 -1.01 -13.41 8.64
N ALA A 255 -1.23 -12.18 8.14
CA ALA A 255 -2.02 -11.93 6.92
C ALA A 255 -3.38 -12.67 6.93
N ARG A 256 -4.08 -12.61 8.04
CA ARG A 256 -5.45 -13.10 8.23
C ARG A 256 -6.40 -11.91 8.39
N VAL A 257 -7.55 -11.94 7.73
CA VAL A 257 -8.60 -10.93 7.89
C VAL A 257 -9.87 -11.51 8.45
N ARG A 258 -10.61 -10.65 9.18
CA ARG A 258 -11.99 -10.92 9.60
C ARG A 258 -12.89 -9.78 9.17
N LEU A 259 -14.10 -10.12 8.82
CA LEU A 259 -15.15 -9.16 8.50
C LEU A 259 -16.12 -9.03 9.70
N HIS A 260 -16.34 -7.78 10.09
CA HIS A 260 -17.32 -7.40 11.12
C HIS A 260 -18.38 -6.52 10.49
N VAL A 261 -19.65 -6.71 10.85
CA VAL A 261 -20.75 -5.85 10.39
C VAL A 261 -21.35 -5.14 11.59
N PHE A 262 -21.43 -3.81 11.51
CA PHE A 262 -22.05 -2.93 12.51
C PHE A 262 -23.46 -2.57 12.02
N ASP A 263 -24.44 -2.95 12.80
CA ASP A 263 -25.86 -2.78 12.50
C ASP A 263 -26.47 -1.68 13.37
N PRO A 264 -27.14 -0.68 12.79
CA PRO A 264 -27.84 0.33 13.57
C PRO A 264 -28.93 -0.26 14.46
N SER A 265 -29.00 0.23 15.70
CA SER A 265 -30.02 -0.10 16.69
C SER A 265 -30.49 1.16 17.43
N PRO A 266 -31.61 1.14 18.16
CA PRO A 266 -32.05 2.29 18.94
C PRO A 266 -31.09 2.76 20.04
N LYS A 267 -30.07 1.96 20.34
CA LYS A 267 -29.05 2.26 21.36
C LYS A 267 -27.68 2.58 20.77
N GLY A 268 -27.56 2.80 19.44
CA GLY A 268 -26.31 2.96 18.72
C GLY A 268 -26.05 1.77 17.80
N LEU A 269 -24.78 1.47 17.50
CA LEU A 269 -24.40 0.36 16.64
C LEU A 269 -24.17 -0.93 17.43
N VAL A 270 -24.62 -2.04 16.88
CA VAL A 270 -24.36 -3.40 17.39
C VAL A 270 -23.49 -4.13 16.38
N VAL A 271 -22.39 -4.71 16.85
CA VAL A 271 -21.46 -5.44 15.97
C VAL A 271 -21.78 -6.93 15.94
N THR A 272 -21.89 -7.49 14.73
CA THR A 272 -21.80 -8.92 14.48
C THR A 272 -20.38 -9.22 14.03
N SER A 273 -19.61 -9.85 14.94
CA SER A 273 -18.22 -10.18 14.70
C SER A 273 -18.06 -11.48 13.93
N ASN A 274 -16.99 -11.57 13.13
CA ASN A 274 -16.57 -12.79 12.42
C ASN A 274 -17.62 -13.34 11.45
N VAL A 275 -18.31 -12.47 10.71
CA VAL A 275 -19.20 -12.93 9.63
C VAL A 275 -18.45 -13.64 8.50
N TYR A 276 -17.13 -13.35 8.38
CA TYR A 276 -16.18 -14.04 7.54
C TYR A 276 -14.79 -14.01 8.20
N GLU A 277 -14.00 -15.06 8.00
CA GLU A 277 -12.60 -15.14 8.40
C GLU A 277 -11.77 -15.89 7.33
N SER A 278 -10.64 -15.30 6.89
CA SER A 278 -9.69 -15.96 6.00
C SER A 278 -8.74 -16.89 6.77
N ALA A 279 -8.08 -17.81 6.07
CA ALA A 279 -6.94 -18.54 6.63
C ALA A 279 -5.72 -17.64 6.87
N GLU A 280 -4.75 -18.14 7.62
CA GLU A 280 -3.48 -17.43 7.83
C GLU A 280 -2.66 -17.38 6.52
N GLY A 281 -2.01 -16.24 6.27
CA GLY A 281 -1.24 -16.02 5.06
C GLY A 281 -2.05 -15.73 3.80
N GLU A 282 -3.39 -15.76 3.90
CA GLU A 282 -4.28 -15.78 2.76
C GLU A 282 -4.62 -14.38 2.23
N TYR A 283 -4.68 -13.37 3.13
CA TYR A 283 -5.11 -12.04 2.74
C TYR A 283 -4.36 -10.93 3.47
N ASP A 284 -3.65 -10.11 2.71
CA ASP A 284 -2.98 -8.89 3.21
C ASP A 284 -3.82 -7.67 2.85
N LEU A 285 -4.47 -7.06 3.84
CA LEU A 285 -5.34 -5.90 3.66
C LEU A 285 -4.58 -4.66 3.17
N GLY A 286 -3.27 -4.59 3.39
CA GLY A 286 -2.42 -3.52 2.84
C GLY A 286 -2.38 -3.50 1.32
N ARG A 287 -2.75 -4.61 0.67
CA ARG A 287 -2.78 -4.77 -0.79
C ARG A 287 -4.19 -4.56 -1.39
N ALA A 288 -5.19 -4.26 -0.56
CA ALA A 288 -6.58 -4.17 -0.97
C ALA A 288 -7.14 -2.75 -0.81
N THR A 289 -7.93 -2.32 -1.79
CA THR A 289 -8.91 -1.24 -1.66
C THR A 289 -10.29 -1.86 -1.75
N ILE A 290 -11.23 -1.42 -0.91
CA ILE A 290 -12.57 -1.99 -0.83
C ILE A 290 -13.66 -0.97 -1.15
N ALA A 291 -14.78 -1.44 -1.68
CA ALA A 291 -16.03 -0.71 -1.84
C ALA A 291 -17.21 -1.65 -1.61
N ALA A 292 -18.42 -1.10 -1.47
CA ALA A 292 -19.65 -1.88 -1.33
C ALA A 292 -20.57 -1.66 -2.55
N GLY A 293 -21.34 -2.69 -2.90
CA GLY A 293 -22.39 -2.63 -3.92
C GLY A 293 -22.97 -4.00 -4.19
N ASP A 294 -24.24 -4.07 -4.56
CA ASP A 294 -24.94 -5.31 -4.95
C ASP A 294 -24.44 -5.78 -6.33
N VAL A 295 -23.28 -6.44 -6.35
CA VAL A 295 -22.70 -6.96 -7.61
C VAL A 295 -23.24 -8.35 -7.96
N THR A 296 -23.77 -9.10 -6.98
CA THR A 296 -24.40 -10.40 -7.22
C THR A 296 -25.83 -10.28 -7.69
N GLY A 297 -26.49 -9.15 -7.44
CA GLY A 297 -27.89 -8.90 -7.81
C GLY A 297 -28.90 -9.60 -6.89
N ASP A 298 -28.53 -9.91 -5.65
CA ASP A 298 -29.39 -10.56 -4.68
C ASP A 298 -30.19 -9.59 -3.80
N GLY A 299 -29.97 -8.28 -3.98
CA GLY A 299 -30.58 -7.18 -3.26
C GLY A 299 -29.86 -6.79 -1.99
N LYS A 300 -28.66 -7.32 -1.72
CA LYS A 300 -27.79 -6.92 -0.64
C LYS A 300 -26.47 -6.47 -1.21
N ASP A 301 -25.83 -5.53 -0.53
CA ASP A 301 -24.50 -5.10 -0.95
C ASP A 301 -23.45 -6.16 -0.60
N ASP A 302 -22.57 -6.40 -1.54
CA ASP A 302 -21.38 -7.21 -1.40
C ASP A 302 -20.19 -6.31 -1.06
N LEU A 303 -19.13 -6.90 -0.50
CA LEU A 303 -17.87 -6.20 -0.35
C LEU A 303 -16.97 -6.55 -1.53
N VAL A 304 -16.62 -5.54 -2.31
CA VAL A 304 -15.74 -5.70 -3.48
C VAL A 304 -14.34 -5.18 -3.14
N ALA A 305 -13.32 -5.94 -3.51
CA ALA A 305 -11.94 -5.55 -3.32
C ALA A 305 -11.15 -5.62 -4.62
N VAL A 306 -10.38 -4.58 -4.91
CA VAL A 306 -9.27 -4.64 -5.88
C VAL A 306 -8.02 -4.97 -5.09
N TYR A 307 -7.50 -6.18 -5.31
CA TYR A 307 -6.36 -6.74 -4.58
C TYR A 307 -5.14 -6.85 -5.49
N GLY A 308 -4.07 -6.13 -5.15
CA GLY A 308 -2.82 -6.14 -5.92
C GLY A 308 -2.00 -7.42 -5.70
N ASP A 309 -1.55 -8.07 -6.77
CA ASP A 309 -0.82 -9.35 -6.72
C ASP A 309 0.71 -9.21 -6.51
N GLY A 310 1.20 -7.98 -6.36
CA GLY A 310 2.61 -7.71 -6.06
C GLY A 310 3.52 -7.66 -7.30
N ASP A 311 3.08 -8.17 -8.44
CA ASP A 311 3.72 -8.03 -9.75
C ASP A 311 3.15 -6.84 -10.56
N GLY A 312 2.24 -6.08 -9.94
CA GLY A 312 1.52 -4.96 -10.56
C GLY A 312 0.20 -5.36 -11.22
N SER A 313 -0.12 -6.65 -11.28
CA SER A 313 -1.46 -7.11 -11.61
C SER A 313 -2.39 -7.00 -10.40
N ALA A 314 -3.70 -7.09 -10.63
CA ALA A 314 -4.67 -7.11 -9.55
C ALA A 314 -5.84 -8.02 -9.88
N ARG A 315 -6.48 -8.52 -8.82
CA ARG A 315 -7.73 -9.27 -8.89
C ARG A 315 -8.87 -8.47 -8.31
N VAL A 316 -10.02 -8.56 -8.94
CA VAL A 316 -11.27 -8.05 -8.37
C VAL A 316 -11.93 -9.20 -7.63
N GLN A 317 -11.95 -9.11 -6.32
CA GLN A 317 -12.54 -10.10 -5.43
C GLN A 317 -13.89 -9.60 -4.93
N VAL A 318 -14.87 -10.49 -4.88
CA VAL A 318 -16.21 -10.23 -4.37
C VAL A 318 -16.43 -11.11 -3.16
N PHE A 319 -16.64 -10.49 -2.02
CA PHE A 319 -17.10 -11.15 -0.80
C PHE A 319 -18.62 -11.12 -0.82
N ASP A 320 -19.22 -12.19 -1.32
CA ASP A 320 -20.67 -12.31 -1.53
C ASP A 320 -21.43 -12.39 -0.19
N SER A 321 -22.21 -11.37 0.10
CA SER A 321 -22.99 -11.23 1.34
C SER A 321 -24.09 -12.29 1.45
N GLY A 322 -24.65 -12.73 0.31
CA GLY A 322 -25.65 -13.79 0.23
C GLY A 322 -25.10 -15.15 0.61
N SER A 323 -23.78 -15.40 0.42
CA SER A 323 -23.09 -16.64 0.77
C SER A 323 -22.29 -16.57 2.08
N GLY A 324 -22.49 -15.53 2.90
CA GLY A 324 -21.77 -15.31 4.16
C GLY A 324 -20.37 -14.77 3.93
N PHE A 325 -20.21 -13.89 2.96
CA PHE A 325 -18.97 -13.16 2.61
C PHE A 325 -17.79 -14.04 2.21
N ARG A 326 -18.08 -15.23 1.69
CA ARG A 326 -17.03 -16.05 1.09
C ARG A 326 -16.62 -15.44 -0.25
N PRO A 327 -15.31 -15.42 -0.56
CA PRO A 327 -14.86 -14.95 -1.86
C PRO A 327 -15.52 -15.76 -2.97
N ALA A 328 -16.35 -15.10 -3.78
CA ALA A 328 -16.99 -15.72 -4.94
C ALA A 328 -15.91 -16.09 -5.95
N ASN A 329 -16.00 -17.30 -6.54
CA ASN A 329 -14.94 -17.91 -7.34
C ASN A 329 -13.61 -18.13 -6.58
N GLY A 330 -13.66 -18.20 -5.24
CA GLY A 330 -12.47 -18.32 -4.40
C GLY A 330 -11.52 -17.13 -4.59
N TRP A 331 -10.24 -17.37 -4.43
CA TRP A 331 -9.23 -16.31 -4.57
C TRP A 331 -8.87 -15.96 -6.03
N ALA A 332 -9.40 -16.66 -7.03
CA ALA A 332 -9.24 -16.27 -8.44
C ALA A 332 -9.95 -14.96 -8.78
N GLY A 333 -11.02 -14.63 -8.02
CA GLY A 333 -11.79 -13.41 -8.22
C GLY A 333 -12.73 -13.44 -9.43
N TRP A 334 -13.41 -12.32 -9.66
CA TRP A 334 -14.35 -12.12 -10.77
C TRP A 334 -13.70 -11.52 -12.01
N ALA A 335 -12.54 -10.88 -11.85
CA ALA A 335 -11.71 -10.40 -12.95
C ALA A 335 -10.25 -10.34 -12.52
N THR A 336 -9.37 -10.44 -13.50
CA THR A 336 -7.94 -10.10 -13.35
C THR A 336 -7.63 -8.88 -14.20
N LEU A 337 -7.03 -7.89 -13.59
CA LEU A 337 -6.52 -6.70 -14.26
C LEU A 337 -5.04 -6.93 -14.62
N PRO A 338 -4.62 -6.56 -15.84
CA PRO A 338 -3.25 -6.76 -16.26
C PRO A 338 -2.26 -5.98 -15.39
N PRO A 339 -0.96 -6.33 -15.44
CA PRO A 339 0.07 -5.60 -14.72
C PRO A 339 0.04 -4.10 -15.02
N GLY A 340 0.09 -3.29 -13.96
CA GLY A 340 0.00 -1.83 -14.04
C GLY A 340 -1.43 -1.27 -13.96
N SER A 341 -2.46 -2.10 -14.06
CA SER A 341 -3.87 -1.65 -14.00
C SER A 341 -4.38 -1.32 -12.60
N ALA A 342 -3.64 -1.66 -11.56
CA ALA A 342 -3.97 -1.31 -10.18
C ALA A 342 -2.71 -1.10 -9.35
N CYS A 343 -2.73 -0.08 -8.53
CA CYS A 343 -1.67 0.25 -7.61
C CYS A 343 -2.11 -0.13 -6.19
N ALA A 344 -1.43 -1.05 -5.54
CA ALA A 344 -1.75 -1.41 -4.15
C ALA A 344 -1.83 -0.15 -3.28
N GLY A 345 -2.98 0.09 -2.63
CA GLY A 345 -3.21 1.23 -1.75
C GLY A 345 -3.29 2.62 -2.41
N ALA A 346 -3.11 2.72 -3.74
CA ALA A 346 -3.27 3.98 -4.49
C ALA A 346 -4.33 3.87 -5.60
N THR A 347 -5.05 2.74 -5.68
CA THR A 347 -6.17 2.55 -6.58
C THR A 347 -7.46 2.91 -5.85
N ALA A 348 -8.19 3.88 -6.35
CA ALA A 348 -9.55 4.12 -5.89
C ALA A 348 -10.53 3.21 -6.64
N ILE A 349 -11.57 2.77 -5.96
CA ILE A 349 -12.67 2.03 -6.59
C ILE A 349 -13.88 2.95 -6.62
N ALA A 350 -14.43 3.17 -7.80
CA ALA A 350 -15.74 3.74 -7.97
C ALA A 350 -16.72 2.62 -8.35
N VAL A 351 -17.95 2.73 -7.86
CA VAL A 351 -19.04 1.79 -8.12
C VAL A 351 -20.23 2.53 -8.72
N GLY A 352 -20.90 1.94 -9.71
CA GLY A 352 -22.05 2.56 -10.38
C GLY A 352 -22.63 1.65 -11.46
N ASP A 353 -23.87 1.91 -11.86
CA ASP A 353 -24.45 1.34 -13.09
C ASP A 353 -24.19 2.30 -14.24
N TRP A 354 -23.07 2.12 -14.94
CA TRP A 354 -22.65 3.08 -15.97
C TRP A 354 -23.16 2.71 -17.37
N ASN A 355 -23.52 1.46 -17.60
CA ASN A 355 -24.08 0.99 -18.88
C ASN A 355 -25.62 0.99 -18.91
N GLY A 356 -26.28 1.19 -17.76
CA GLY A 356 -27.74 1.25 -17.63
C GLY A 356 -28.41 -0.12 -17.59
N ASP A 357 -27.66 -1.21 -17.33
CA ASP A 357 -28.18 -2.58 -17.29
C ASP A 357 -28.72 -2.98 -15.91
N ARG A 358 -28.67 -2.09 -14.92
CA ARG A 358 -29.08 -2.25 -13.53
C ARG A 358 -28.22 -3.24 -12.74
N ARG A 359 -26.96 -3.37 -13.09
CA ARG A 359 -25.95 -4.07 -12.32
C ARG A 359 -24.89 -3.10 -11.88
N VAL A 360 -24.27 -3.40 -10.76
CA VAL A 360 -23.16 -2.57 -10.26
C VAL A 360 -21.91 -2.86 -11.05
N ASP A 361 -21.45 -1.89 -11.83
CA ASP A 361 -20.17 -1.90 -12.51
C ASP A 361 -19.08 -1.32 -11.59
N LEU A 362 -17.80 -1.53 -11.94
CA LEU A 362 -16.65 -1.01 -11.22
C LEU A 362 -15.75 -0.19 -12.13
N ALA A 363 -15.16 0.87 -11.59
CA ALA A 363 -13.98 1.50 -12.17
C ALA A 363 -12.84 1.46 -11.15
N ALA A 364 -11.75 0.79 -11.52
CA ALA A 364 -10.48 0.87 -10.80
C ALA A 364 -9.71 2.07 -11.36
N LEU A 365 -9.56 3.10 -10.54
CA LEU A 365 -8.95 4.37 -10.89
C LEU A 365 -7.52 4.40 -10.36
N VAL A 366 -6.57 4.66 -11.23
CA VAL A 366 -5.15 4.73 -10.89
C VAL A 366 -4.57 6.08 -11.31
N PRO A 367 -3.65 6.66 -10.52
CA PRO A 367 -3.01 7.91 -10.89
C PRO A 367 -2.14 7.70 -12.12
N GLY A 368 -2.13 8.69 -13.01
CA GLY A 368 -1.20 8.83 -14.12
C GLY A 368 -0.23 9.98 -13.89
N ASP A 369 0.46 10.41 -14.92
CA ASP A 369 1.37 11.56 -14.86
C ASP A 369 0.62 12.87 -14.60
N GLY A 370 1.11 13.67 -13.67
CA GLY A 370 0.50 14.93 -13.29
C GLY A 370 -0.92 14.75 -12.74
N ALA A 371 -1.91 15.36 -13.39
CA ALA A 371 -3.32 15.28 -13.00
C ALA A 371 -4.10 14.18 -13.76
N LEU A 372 -3.44 13.38 -14.58
CA LEU A 372 -4.10 12.32 -15.33
C LEU A 372 -4.58 11.21 -14.40
N VAL A 373 -5.75 10.65 -14.70
CA VAL A 373 -6.33 9.50 -14.01
C VAL A 373 -6.73 8.46 -15.03
N HIS A 374 -6.10 7.31 -14.93
CA HIS A 374 -6.44 6.16 -15.74
C HIS A 374 -7.60 5.38 -15.10
N SER A 375 -8.51 4.90 -15.95
CA SER A 375 -9.67 4.13 -15.51
C SER A 375 -9.67 2.77 -16.18
N ASN A 376 -9.72 1.72 -15.37
CA ASN A 376 -10.04 0.39 -15.83
C ASN A 376 -11.51 0.14 -15.53
N VAL A 377 -12.34 0.11 -16.56
CA VAL A 377 -13.78 -0.08 -16.42
C VAL A 377 -14.11 -1.56 -16.53
N LEU A 378 -14.86 -2.04 -15.56
CA LEU A 378 -15.26 -3.44 -15.43
C LEU A 378 -16.78 -3.53 -15.40
N GLN A 379 -17.38 -4.03 -16.47
CA GLN A 379 -18.82 -4.24 -16.58
C GLN A 379 -19.23 -5.58 -15.98
N ASN A 380 -20.24 -5.55 -15.13
CA ASN A 380 -20.75 -6.72 -14.45
C ASN A 380 -21.58 -7.61 -15.39
N GLN A 381 -21.21 -8.88 -15.51
CA GLN A 381 -21.88 -9.88 -16.37
C GLN A 381 -22.73 -10.85 -15.55
N GLY A 382 -22.98 -10.61 -14.26
CA GLY A 382 -23.72 -11.49 -13.36
C GLY A 382 -22.93 -12.73 -12.93
N GLY A 383 -21.83 -12.51 -12.22
CA GLY A 383 -20.94 -13.56 -11.70
C GLY A 383 -19.50 -13.46 -12.20
N ALA A 384 -19.21 -12.45 -13.03
CA ALA A 384 -17.89 -12.09 -13.47
C ALA A 384 -17.89 -10.62 -13.91
N PHE A 385 -16.72 -9.98 -13.93
CA PHE A 385 -16.53 -8.69 -14.55
C PHE A 385 -15.83 -8.85 -15.90
N LYS A 386 -16.38 -8.20 -16.92
CA LYS A 386 -15.73 -8.01 -18.21
C LYS A 386 -14.95 -6.68 -18.15
N VAL A 387 -13.66 -6.73 -18.39
CA VAL A 387 -12.86 -5.53 -18.57
C VAL A 387 -13.29 -4.87 -19.88
N ALA A 388 -14.00 -3.74 -19.80
CA ALA A 388 -14.54 -3.02 -20.96
C ALA A 388 -13.49 -2.06 -21.54
N SER A 389 -12.68 -1.45 -20.69
CA SER A 389 -11.54 -0.64 -21.12
C SER A 389 -10.39 -0.74 -20.11
N THR A 390 -9.17 -0.72 -20.63
CA THR A 390 -7.94 -0.55 -19.85
C THR A 390 -7.20 0.65 -20.42
N SER A 391 -6.64 1.48 -19.56
CA SER A 391 -5.71 2.51 -20.01
C SER A 391 -4.33 1.89 -20.27
N GLU A 392 -3.71 2.27 -21.37
CA GLU A 392 -2.33 1.91 -21.66
C GLU A 392 -1.42 2.64 -20.66
N GLU A 393 -0.57 1.88 -19.96
CA GLU A 393 0.44 2.32 -18.99
C GLU A 393 -0.04 3.22 -17.83
N PRO A 394 -0.70 2.67 -16.80
CA PRO A 394 -0.84 3.39 -15.54
C PRO A 394 0.52 3.48 -14.84
N LEU A 395 0.94 4.69 -14.53
CA LEU A 395 2.14 4.95 -13.74
C LEU A 395 1.78 4.88 -12.25
N CYS A 396 1.77 3.67 -11.69
CA CYS A 396 1.68 3.55 -10.24
C CYS A 396 2.82 4.34 -9.59
N PRO A 397 2.54 5.20 -8.60
CA PRO A 397 3.58 5.82 -7.80
C PRO A 397 4.53 4.75 -7.28
N ARG A 398 5.81 5.00 -7.38
CA ARG A 398 6.84 4.02 -7.02
C ARG A 398 7.77 4.58 -5.96
N TRP A 399 8.27 3.70 -5.14
CA TRP A 399 9.36 4.06 -4.24
C TRP A 399 10.60 4.44 -5.07
N PRO A 400 11.16 5.64 -4.87
CA PRO A 400 12.24 6.14 -5.72
C PRO A 400 13.52 5.31 -5.61
N LEU A 401 13.73 4.62 -4.51
CA LEU A 401 14.92 3.80 -4.26
C LEU A 401 14.78 2.35 -4.69
N THR A 402 13.56 1.86 -4.92
CA THR A 402 13.33 0.46 -5.30
C THR A 402 12.52 0.27 -6.58
N GLY A 403 11.85 1.31 -7.10
CA GLY A 403 10.91 1.16 -8.21
C GLY A 403 9.68 0.30 -7.91
N MET A 404 9.56 -0.19 -6.67
CA MET A 404 8.40 -0.98 -6.23
C MET A 404 7.16 -0.09 -6.12
N PRO A 405 5.96 -0.63 -6.38
CA PRO A 405 4.74 0.12 -6.22
C PRO A 405 4.60 0.71 -4.82
N LEU A 406 4.16 1.96 -4.75
CA LEU A 406 3.87 2.65 -3.50
C LEU A 406 2.40 2.43 -3.13
N ALA A 407 2.15 1.90 -1.94
CA ALA A 407 0.81 1.79 -1.39
C ALA A 407 0.36 3.14 -0.80
N GLY A 408 -0.18 4.03 -1.65
CA GLY A 408 -0.84 5.28 -1.25
C GLY A 408 0.08 6.49 -1.04
N GLY A 409 -0.32 7.63 -1.62
CA GLY A 409 0.24 8.97 -1.39
C GLY A 409 1.63 9.23 -1.99
N PRO A 410 2.09 10.47 -1.99
CA PRO A 410 3.44 10.80 -2.40
C PRO A 410 4.46 10.28 -1.38
N VAL A 411 5.64 9.87 -1.86
CA VAL A 411 6.76 9.53 -0.99
C VAL A 411 7.32 10.81 -0.40
N THR A 412 6.87 11.15 0.80
CA THR A 412 7.39 12.30 1.53
C THR A 412 8.37 11.89 2.63
N ARG A 413 8.41 10.59 2.95
CA ARG A 413 9.25 10.05 4.01
C ARG A 413 10.74 10.10 3.63
N ARG A 414 11.56 10.76 4.44
CA ARG A 414 13.01 10.78 4.25
C ARG A 414 13.59 9.36 4.34
N PRO A 415 14.52 8.97 3.44
CA PRO A 415 15.30 7.75 3.62
C PRO A 415 16.16 7.82 4.88
N LEU A 416 16.30 6.70 5.57
CA LEU A 416 17.25 6.54 6.66
C LEU A 416 18.49 5.82 6.15
N TYR A 417 19.64 6.44 6.34
CA TYR A 417 20.94 5.88 6.04
C TYR A 417 21.56 5.30 7.31
N VAL A 418 21.87 4.01 7.32
CA VAL A 418 22.50 3.32 8.44
C VAL A 418 23.81 2.70 8.01
N LYS A 419 24.90 3.15 8.61
CA LYS A 419 26.23 2.58 8.40
C LYS A 419 26.37 1.28 9.17
N ILE A 420 26.70 0.19 8.49
CA ILE A 420 26.85 -1.16 9.05
C ILE A 420 28.29 -1.64 8.87
N ASP A 421 28.90 -2.18 9.92
CA ASP A 421 30.19 -2.80 9.85
C ASP A 421 30.12 -4.12 9.07
N ASN A 422 31.16 -4.41 8.23
CA ASN A 422 31.17 -5.60 7.40
C ASN A 422 32.34 -6.56 7.73
N ASN A 423 32.92 -6.46 8.91
CA ASN A 423 33.88 -7.48 9.32
C ASN A 423 33.19 -8.79 9.76
N ALA A 424 33.94 -9.88 9.87
CA ALA A 424 33.40 -11.20 10.19
C ALA A 424 32.64 -11.24 11.54
N HIS A 425 33.04 -10.43 12.54
CA HIS A 425 32.39 -10.38 13.86
C HIS A 425 31.06 -9.62 13.84
N ALA A 426 30.80 -8.81 12.80
CA ALA A 426 29.56 -8.08 12.62
C ALA A 426 28.47 -8.92 11.95
N ARG A 427 28.79 -10.11 11.50
CA ARG A 427 27.86 -11.01 10.79
C ARG A 427 27.22 -12.04 11.73
N PRO A 428 25.97 -12.52 11.43
CA PRO A 428 25.08 -12.06 10.38
C PRO A 428 24.64 -10.62 10.59
N HIS A 429 24.41 -9.87 9.50
CA HIS A 429 23.82 -8.55 9.59
C HIS A 429 22.33 -8.65 9.94
N TYR A 430 21.78 -7.64 10.61
CA TYR A 430 20.38 -7.61 11.04
C TYR A 430 19.63 -6.52 10.30
N GLY A 431 18.48 -6.84 9.71
CA GLY A 431 17.60 -5.92 9.00
C GLY A 431 18.05 -5.54 7.59
N ILE A 432 19.20 -6.03 7.11
CA ILE A 432 19.76 -5.66 5.82
C ILE A 432 18.93 -6.17 4.64
N SER A 433 18.21 -7.27 4.80
CA SER A 433 17.28 -7.80 3.79
C SER A 433 16.08 -6.87 3.54
N ARG A 434 15.83 -5.91 4.44
CA ARG A 434 14.76 -4.92 4.34
C ARG A 434 15.25 -3.56 3.83
N ALA A 435 16.53 -3.40 3.54
CA ALA A 435 17.05 -2.17 2.95
C ALA A 435 16.56 -2.02 1.50
N ASP A 436 16.26 -0.79 1.10
CA ASP A 436 15.93 -0.48 -0.29
C ASP A 436 17.17 -0.53 -1.17
N GLN A 437 18.25 0.02 -0.66
CA GLN A 437 19.57 0.00 -1.29
C GLN A 437 20.64 -0.30 -0.26
N VAL A 438 21.68 -0.99 -0.70
CA VAL A 438 22.88 -1.22 0.12
C VAL A 438 24.10 -0.81 -0.70
N TYR A 439 24.83 0.17 -0.20
CA TYR A 439 26.11 0.57 -0.75
C TYR A 439 27.23 -0.17 -0.04
N GLU A 440 28.22 -0.65 -0.81
CA GLU A 440 29.43 -1.27 -0.26
C GLU A 440 30.66 -0.65 -0.90
N TRP A 441 31.60 -0.24 -0.07
CA TRP A 441 32.84 0.39 -0.53
C TRP A 441 34.04 0.05 0.38
N LEU A 442 35.24 0.23 -0.15
CA LEU A 442 36.48 0.10 0.61
C LEU A 442 36.60 1.21 1.67
N VAL A 443 37.17 0.82 2.80
CA VAL A 443 37.63 1.75 3.84
C VAL A 443 39.09 1.44 4.20
N GLU A 444 39.61 2.14 5.18
CA GLU A 444 40.97 1.97 5.70
C GLU A 444 41.24 0.48 6.05
N GLY A 445 42.44 0.01 5.82
CA GLY A 445 42.82 -1.40 6.04
C GLY A 445 42.30 -2.38 5.00
N LEU A 446 41.78 -1.87 3.85
CA LEU A 446 41.23 -2.66 2.73
C LEU A 446 40.03 -3.55 3.11
N THR A 447 39.35 -3.20 4.21
CA THR A 447 38.05 -3.78 4.56
C THR A 447 36.93 -3.02 3.86
N THR A 448 35.70 -3.51 3.97
CA THR A 448 34.53 -2.80 3.44
C THR A 448 33.61 -2.30 4.54
N ARG A 449 32.77 -1.33 4.20
CA ARG A 449 31.63 -0.87 5.01
C ARG A 449 30.38 -0.93 4.17
N LEU A 450 29.27 -1.15 4.86
CA LEU A 450 27.95 -1.13 4.25
C LEU A 450 27.19 0.12 4.69
N ALA A 451 26.41 0.65 3.75
CA ALA A 451 25.39 1.65 4.05
C ALA A 451 24.04 1.12 3.60
N ALA A 452 23.23 0.74 4.54
CA ALA A 452 21.85 0.32 4.28
C ALA A 452 20.93 1.53 4.29
N VAL A 453 20.14 1.71 3.23
CA VAL A 453 19.20 2.82 3.07
C VAL A 453 17.78 2.25 3.16
N PHE A 454 16.98 2.81 4.05
CA PHE A 454 15.62 2.36 4.33
C PHE A 454 14.63 3.48 4.05
N GLN A 455 13.66 3.23 3.19
CA GLN A 455 12.54 4.15 2.92
C GLN A 455 11.22 3.38 2.76
N SER A 456 11.20 2.29 1.97
CA SER A 456 9.99 1.54 1.67
C SER A 456 9.59 0.56 2.77
N GLN A 457 10.55 0.10 3.58
CA GLN A 457 10.36 -0.91 4.62
C GLN A 457 10.86 -0.43 5.99
N GLU A 458 10.29 -1.01 7.04
CA GLU A 458 10.51 -0.63 8.45
C GLU A 458 11.01 -1.83 9.26
N PRO A 459 12.30 -2.17 9.23
CA PRO A 459 12.82 -3.30 9.99
C PRO A 459 12.72 -3.07 11.50
N ASN A 460 12.28 -4.06 12.23
CA ASN A 460 12.17 -4.00 13.69
C ASN A 460 13.54 -3.96 14.39
N VAL A 461 14.58 -4.48 13.72
CA VAL A 461 15.96 -4.51 14.25
C VAL A 461 16.93 -4.23 13.13
N ILE A 462 17.87 -3.33 13.38
CA ILE A 462 18.99 -3.02 12.50
C ILE A 462 20.27 -3.21 13.32
N GLY A 463 21.18 -4.05 12.84
CA GLY A 463 22.46 -4.29 13.51
C GLY A 463 23.49 -3.22 13.20
N TYR A 464 24.19 -2.74 14.23
CA TYR A 464 25.24 -1.75 14.22
C TYR A 464 24.79 -0.32 13.84
N GLY A 465 24.41 0.43 14.83
CA GLY A 465 24.03 1.82 14.76
C GLY A 465 23.85 2.42 16.15
N TRP A 466 23.37 3.64 16.25
CA TRP A 466 22.95 4.23 17.52
C TRP A 466 21.74 3.46 18.09
N GLY A 467 21.87 3.01 19.34
CA GLY A 467 20.76 2.28 19.94
C GLY A 467 21.14 1.61 21.27
N TYR A 468 20.84 0.35 21.40
CA TYR A 468 21.06 -0.44 22.61
C TYR A 468 22.13 -1.53 22.39
N ARG A 469 22.80 -1.93 23.46
CA ARG A 469 23.77 -3.03 23.42
C ARG A 469 23.08 -4.36 23.70
N VAL A 470 23.42 -5.36 22.90
CA VAL A 470 22.95 -6.75 23.10
C VAL A 470 24.04 -7.60 23.77
N GLY A 471 23.61 -8.58 24.58
CA GLY A 471 24.53 -9.43 25.30
C GLY A 471 25.04 -10.66 24.52
N PHE A 472 24.47 -10.96 23.37
CA PHE A 472 24.86 -12.11 22.55
C PHE A 472 26.00 -11.83 21.56
N ARG A 473 26.55 -10.60 21.59
CA ARG A 473 27.75 -10.18 20.83
C ARG A 473 28.69 -9.36 21.69
N GLU A 474 29.97 -9.40 21.36
CA GLU A 474 31.00 -8.60 22.00
C GLU A 474 31.05 -7.17 21.43
N ALA A 475 31.56 -6.24 22.23
CA ALA A 475 31.81 -4.87 21.76
C ALA A 475 33.00 -4.84 20.78
N PRO A 476 32.97 -4.00 19.73
CA PRO A 476 31.98 -2.96 19.44
C PRO A 476 30.77 -3.43 18.61
N TYR A 477 30.69 -4.72 18.24
CA TYR A 477 29.73 -5.30 17.29
C TYR A 477 28.35 -5.57 17.90
N ASN A 478 28.09 -5.12 19.09
CA ASN A 478 26.87 -5.37 19.86
C ASN A 478 25.92 -4.17 19.94
N TYR A 479 26.05 -3.19 19.04
CA TYR A 479 25.12 -2.09 18.91
C TYR A 479 24.00 -2.40 17.93
N PHE A 480 22.76 -2.17 18.36
CA PHE A 480 21.54 -2.39 17.59
C PHE A 480 20.59 -1.21 17.75
N THR A 481 19.73 -1.00 16.77
CA THR A 481 18.68 0.01 16.80
C THR A 481 17.41 -0.54 16.14
N THR A 482 16.33 0.24 16.18
CA THR A 482 15.09 -0.04 15.45
C THR A 482 14.82 1.08 14.46
N TYR A 483 14.04 0.78 13.42
CA TYR A 483 13.59 1.82 12.50
C TYR A 483 12.80 2.92 13.23
N ALA A 484 11.92 2.53 14.17
CA ALA A 484 11.13 3.47 14.99
C ALA A 484 12.03 4.41 15.81
N ALA A 485 13.05 3.89 16.48
CA ALA A 485 13.99 4.71 17.26
C ALA A 485 14.77 5.71 16.39
N LEU A 486 15.15 5.31 15.17
CA LEU A 486 15.79 6.21 14.22
C LEU A 486 14.82 7.31 13.73
N ARG A 487 13.55 6.98 13.52
CA ARG A 487 12.52 7.98 13.16
C ARG A 487 12.27 8.97 14.30
N GLU A 488 12.18 8.50 15.53
CA GLU A 488 12.05 9.36 16.71
C GLU A 488 13.24 10.31 16.85
N ALA A 489 14.45 9.79 16.67
CA ALA A 489 15.66 10.61 16.69
C ALA A 489 15.65 11.66 15.56
N LEU A 490 15.22 11.29 14.37
CA LEU A 490 15.08 12.22 13.23
C LEU A 490 14.03 13.30 13.52
N ALA A 491 12.87 12.94 14.05
CA ALA A 491 11.82 13.89 14.41
C ALA A 491 12.29 14.91 15.48
N SER A 492 13.24 14.52 16.33
CA SER A 492 13.85 15.38 17.36
C SER A 492 15.00 16.22 16.84
N ALA A 493 15.45 16.05 15.60
CA ALA A 493 16.52 16.84 15.00
C ALA A 493 16.04 18.26 14.64
N PRO A 494 16.94 19.27 14.56
CA PRO A 494 16.55 20.64 14.21
C PRO A 494 15.76 20.77 12.91
N ASP A 495 16.09 19.94 11.90
CA ASP A 495 15.39 19.91 10.62
C ASP A 495 14.16 18.96 10.63
N GLY A 496 13.97 18.21 11.70
CA GLY A 496 12.87 17.27 11.87
C GLY A 496 12.76 16.21 10.76
N ASP A 497 11.65 15.46 10.76
CA ASP A 497 11.30 14.53 9.69
C ASP A 497 10.52 15.26 8.59
N GLN A 498 11.14 16.29 8.00
CA GLN A 498 10.52 17.06 6.93
C GLN A 498 10.38 16.21 5.66
N PRO A 499 9.32 16.44 4.89
CA PRO A 499 9.17 15.82 3.57
C PRO A 499 10.41 16.03 2.70
N ALA A 500 10.86 14.98 2.03
CA ALA A 500 12.01 15.04 1.14
C ALA A 500 11.61 14.66 -0.28
N ASN A 501 12.07 15.45 -1.24
CA ASN A 501 12.06 15.02 -2.64
C ASN A 501 13.27 14.11 -2.84
N VAL A 502 13.04 12.80 -2.97
CA VAL A 502 14.09 11.79 -3.16
C VAL A 502 14.24 11.51 -4.64
N PRO A 503 15.40 11.78 -5.24
CA PRO A 503 15.64 11.47 -6.64
C PRO A 503 15.47 9.96 -6.89
N ALA A 504 14.73 9.61 -7.95
CA ALA A 504 14.47 8.22 -8.30
C ALA A 504 15.55 7.69 -9.26
N TRP A 505 15.96 6.42 -9.05
CA TRP A 505 16.66 5.66 -10.07
C TRP A 505 15.69 5.29 -11.20
N ASP A 506 16.21 5.02 -12.38
CA ASP A 506 15.40 4.59 -13.52
C ASP A 506 15.12 3.08 -13.41
N PHE A 507 13.84 2.74 -13.20
CA PHE A 507 13.40 1.36 -13.01
C PHE A 507 12.51 0.90 -14.17
N LEU A 508 12.60 -0.39 -14.47
CA LEU A 508 11.61 -1.07 -15.32
C LEU A 508 10.21 -1.02 -14.68
N PRO A 509 9.15 -1.15 -15.47
CA PRO A 509 7.82 -1.46 -14.93
C PRO A 509 7.88 -2.72 -14.04
N PRO A 510 7.13 -2.77 -12.93
CA PRO A 510 7.09 -3.97 -12.05
C PRO A 510 6.67 -5.26 -12.78
N SER A 511 5.87 -5.12 -13.82
CA SER A 511 5.42 -6.20 -14.71
C SER A 511 6.49 -6.71 -15.68
N SER A 512 7.60 -5.97 -15.88
CA SER A 512 8.62 -6.35 -16.84
C SER A 512 9.36 -7.61 -16.40
N ILE A 513 9.19 -8.67 -17.16
CA ILE A 513 9.88 -9.95 -16.98
C ILE A 513 10.97 -10.18 -18.03
N ASP A 514 10.98 -9.35 -19.07
CA ASP A 514 11.98 -9.45 -20.14
C ASP A 514 13.36 -9.04 -19.62
N PRO A 515 14.32 -9.96 -19.57
CA PRO A 515 15.66 -9.67 -19.09
C PRO A 515 16.44 -8.73 -20.03
N LEU A 516 16.00 -8.56 -21.28
CA LEU A 516 16.62 -7.68 -22.27
C LEU A 516 16.02 -6.28 -22.31
N ALA A 517 14.88 -6.05 -21.63
CA ALA A 517 14.23 -4.74 -21.60
C ALA A 517 15.11 -3.66 -20.96
N GLY A 518 14.82 -2.38 -21.25
CA GLY A 518 15.44 -1.21 -20.59
C GLY A 518 16.96 -1.18 -20.69
N GLY A 519 17.48 -1.14 -21.89
CA GLY A 519 18.91 -0.95 -22.17
C GLY A 519 19.80 -2.19 -21.99
N PHE A 520 19.21 -3.40 -21.89
CA PHE A 520 19.94 -4.67 -21.74
C PHE A 520 20.02 -5.48 -23.03
N ALA A 521 19.81 -4.86 -24.19
CA ALA A 521 19.81 -5.56 -25.47
C ALA A 521 21.18 -6.19 -25.82
N SER A 522 22.27 -5.56 -25.40
CA SER A 522 23.66 -6.03 -25.59
C SER A 522 24.19 -6.90 -24.45
N SER A 523 23.37 -7.14 -23.40
CA SER A 523 23.81 -7.89 -22.22
C SER A 523 24.15 -9.35 -22.51
N ILE A 524 25.10 -9.88 -21.75
CA ILE A 524 25.54 -11.27 -21.81
C ILE A 524 25.01 -12.06 -20.58
N PRO A 525 24.85 -13.39 -20.67
CA PRO A 525 24.52 -14.20 -19.49
C PRO A 525 25.54 -14.03 -18.37
N ALA A 526 25.06 -13.95 -17.11
CA ALA A 526 25.91 -13.80 -15.94
C ALA A 526 25.16 -14.28 -14.68
N ASP A 527 25.18 -15.59 -14.47
CA ASP A 527 24.55 -16.20 -13.29
C ASP A 527 25.40 -16.04 -12.03
N THR A 528 26.70 -15.86 -12.19
CA THR A 528 27.62 -15.61 -11.07
C THR A 528 28.36 -14.28 -11.26
N VAL A 529 28.40 -13.50 -10.20
CA VAL A 529 29.12 -12.22 -10.14
C VAL A 529 30.12 -12.29 -8.98
N THR A 530 31.34 -11.81 -9.19
CA THR A 530 32.32 -11.66 -8.10
C THR A 530 32.82 -10.22 -8.06
N VAL A 531 32.69 -9.58 -6.90
CA VAL A 531 33.32 -8.28 -6.64
C VAL A 531 34.58 -8.52 -5.82
N PRO A 532 35.78 -8.34 -6.42
CA PRO A 532 37.04 -8.82 -5.86
C PRO A 532 37.63 -7.80 -4.89
N TYR A 533 37.04 -7.62 -3.72
CA TYR A 533 37.64 -6.76 -2.71
C TYR A 533 38.99 -7.29 -2.27
N ARG A 534 40.03 -6.40 -2.28
CA ARG A 534 41.37 -6.77 -1.87
C ARG A 534 41.45 -6.98 -0.37
N GLY A 535 42.31 -7.88 0.08
CA GLY A 535 42.48 -8.23 1.50
C GLY A 535 41.86 -9.57 1.91
N GLY A 536 41.45 -10.39 0.91
CA GLY A 536 40.87 -11.72 1.16
C GLY A 536 39.34 -11.77 1.17
N PHE A 537 38.68 -10.64 0.94
CA PHE A 537 37.23 -10.58 0.83
C PHE A 537 36.81 -10.67 -0.63
N ALA A 538 36.06 -11.71 -0.98
CA ALA A 538 35.38 -11.79 -2.27
C ALA A 538 33.88 -11.88 -2.01
N VAL A 539 33.15 -10.85 -2.40
CA VAL A 539 31.68 -10.88 -2.42
C VAL A 539 31.25 -11.55 -3.70
N ARG A 540 30.50 -12.62 -3.56
CA ARG A 540 29.93 -13.34 -4.71
C ARG A 540 28.42 -13.27 -4.68
N TYR A 541 27.83 -13.16 -5.85
CA TYR A 541 26.39 -13.25 -6.07
C TYR A 541 26.10 -14.41 -7.00
N GLN A 542 25.06 -15.16 -6.69
CA GLN A 542 24.55 -16.27 -7.50
C GLN A 542 23.11 -15.97 -7.87
N TYR A 543 22.81 -15.92 -9.15
CA TYR A 543 21.46 -15.71 -9.65
C TYR A 543 20.57 -16.93 -9.39
N ASP A 544 19.37 -16.67 -8.93
CA ASP A 544 18.28 -17.64 -8.80
C ASP A 544 17.12 -17.19 -9.70
N ALA A 545 16.85 -17.98 -10.72
CA ALA A 545 15.81 -17.69 -11.69
C ALA A 545 14.38 -17.74 -11.09
N ALA A 546 14.16 -18.53 -10.05
CA ALA A 546 12.85 -18.64 -9.42
C ALA A 546 12.47 -17.36 -8.65
N SER A 547 13.40 -16.83 -7.85
CA SER A 547 13.23 -15.55 -7.15
C SER A 547 13.61 -14.33 -8.00
N ARG A 548 14.23 -14.54 -9.17
CA ARG A 548 14.80 -13.51 -10.04
C ARG A 548 15.76 -12.58 -9.29
N SER A 549 16.54 -13.10 -8.37
CA SER A 549 17.44 -12.32 -7.53
C SER A 549 18.82 -12.97 -7.43
N TYR A 550 19.79 -12.18 -7.04
CA TYR A 550 21.16 -12.59 -6.80
C TYR A 550 21.37 -12.82 -5.32
N ALA A 551 21.45 -14.08 -4.88
CA ALA A 551 21.79 -14.44 -3.50
C ALA A 551 23.26 -14.05 -3.21
N ARG A 552 23.47 -13.34 -2.09
CA ARG A 552 24.79 -12.87 -1.67
C ARG A 552 25.55 -13.92 -0.89
N TYR A 553 26.84 -14.06 -1.18
CA TYR A 553 27.80 -14.89 -0.46
C TYR A 553 28.99 -14.02 -0.06
N ASP A 554 29.43 -14.18 1.17
CA ASP A 554 30.57 -13.50 1.73
C ASP A 554 31.56 -14.56 2.24
N ASP A 555 32.80 -14.50 1.79
CA ASP A 555 33.83 -15.53 2.06
C ASP A 555 33.35 -16.96 1.79
N GLY A 556 32.54 -17.15 0.76
CA GLY A 556 31.98 -18.44 0.35
C GLY A 556 30.76 -18.91 1.14
N ALA A 557 30.38 -18.24 2.24
CA ALA A 557 29.18 -18.54 2.99
C ALA A 557 27.98 -17.72 2.48
N ARG A 558 26.82 -18.35 2.36
CA ARG A 558 25.58 -17.64 2.02
C ARG A 558 25.21 -16.68 3.13
N GLU A 559 25.00 -15.42 2.80
CA GLU A 559 24.61 -14.42 3.78
C GLU A 559 23.13 -14.56 4.13
N VAL A 560 22.82 -14.48 5.43
CA VAL A 560 21.45 -14.47 5.95
C VAL A 560 21.25 -13.26 6.85
N ASP A 561 20.05 -12.73 6.86
CA ASP A 561 19.67 -11.67 7.79
C ASP A 561 19.42 -12.25 9.18
N GLY A 562 20.14 -11.76 10.16
CA GLY A 562 20.06 -12.25 11.54
C GLY A 562 18.73 -11.95 12.24
N ALA A 563 17.94 -11.00 11.72
CA ALA A 563 16.63 -10.67 12.27
C ALA A 563 15.51 -11.59 11.74
N THR A 564 15.62 -12.02 10.48
CA THR A 564 14.55 -12.77 9.79
C THR A 564 14.93 -14.20 9.48
N GLY A 565 16.23 -14.52 9.41
CA GLY A 565 16.76 -15.79 8.90
C GLY A 565 16.65 -15.93 7.37
N GLU A 566 16.15 -14.92 6.67
CA GLU A 566 16.02 -14.92 5.22
C GLU A 566 17.41 -14.75 4.55
N ALA A 567 17.58 -15.32 3.38
CA ALA A 567 18.78 -15.09 2.59
C ALA A 567 18.85 -13.63 2.13
N VAL A 568 20.02 -13.01 2.24
CA VAL A 568 20.28 -11.70 1.67
C VAL A 568 20.39 -11.83 0.15
N ALA A 569 19.51 -11.14 -0.57
CA ALA A 569 19.45 -11.24 -2.03
C ALA A 569 19.06 -9.91 -2.67
N ALA A 570 19.67 -9.60 -3.82
CA ALA A 570 19.46 -8.37 -4.58
C ALA A 570 18.73 -8.61 -5.90
N ARG A 571 17.82 -7.73 -6.28
CA ARG A 571 17.22 -7.71 -7.64
C ARG A 571 18.23 -7.22 -8.67
N ASN A 572 19.07 -6.29 -8.24
CA ASN A 572 20.14 -5.71 -9.07
C ASN A 572 21.44 -5.67 -8.26
N VAL A 573 22.56 -5.91 -8.96
CA VAL A 573 23.90 -5.62 -8.48
C VAL A 573 24.52 -4.61 -9.43
N VAL A 574 24.86 -3.44 -8.92
CA VAL A 574 25.46 -2.34 -9.68
C VAL A 574 26.89 -2.15 -9.20
N VAL A 575 27.85 -2.13 -10.11
CA VAL A 575 29.23 -1.83 -9.79
C VAL A 575 29.61 -0.52 -10.44
N ILE A 576 29.94 0.47 -9.62
CA ILE A 576 30.42 1.79 -10.01
C ILE A 576 31.94 1.77 -9.91
N GLN A 577 32.61 1.87 -11.05
CA GLN A 577 34.06 1.95 -11.14
C GLN A 577 34.46 3.42 -11.17
N THR A 578 35.31 3.83 -10.24
CA THR A 578 35.70 5.24 -10.09
C THR A 578 37.12 5.41 -9.60
N GLU A 579 37.60 6.66 -9.63
CA GLU A 579 38.90 7.02 -9.05
C GLU A 579 38.80 6.87 -7.53
N VAL A 580 39.73 6.06 -6.98
CA VAL A 580 39.85 5.84 -5.52
C VAL A 580 41.31 6.04 -5.14
N HIS A 581 41.60 6.91 -4.21
CA HIS A 581 42.98 7.18 -3.78
C HIS A 581 43.03 7.37 -2.25
N PHE A 582 44.21 7.13 -1.69
CA PHE A 582 44.48 7.44 -0.29
C PHE A 582 44.75 8.93 -0.11
N THR A 583 44.19 9.53 0.91
CA THR A 583 44.39 10.94 1.25
C THR A 583 44.57 11.13 2.74
N THR A 584 45.34 12.16 3.11
CA THR A 584 45.47 12.66 4.48
C THR A 584 44.63 13.91 4.73
N ASP A 585 43.90 14.40 3.74
CA ASP A 585 43.13 15.66 3.80
C ASP A 585 42.02 15.62 4.90
N TYR A 586 41.51 14.41 5.16
CA TYR A 586 40.53 14.17 6.23
C TYR A 586 41.16 13.63 7.54
N GLY A 587 42.47 13.74 7.69
CA GLY A 587 43.24 13.18 8.79
C GLY A 587 43.51 11.68 8.61
N LEU A 588 44.13 11.09 9.64
CA LEU A 588 44.36 9.64 9.71
C LEU A 588 43.23 8.95 10.48
N ASP A 589 43.07 7.65 10.26
CA ASP A 589 42.24 6.82 11.12
C ASP A 589 42.87 6.63 12.52
N PRO A 590 42.18 6.04 13.50
CA PRO A 590 42.75 5.79 14.82
C PRO A 590 43.98 4.87 14.84
N ALA A 591 44.19 4.09 13.78
CA ALA A 591 45.39 3.25 13.60
C ALA A 591 46.52 3.96 12.86
N GLY A 592 46.34 5.23 12.47
CA GLY A 592 47.35 6.02 11.77
C GLY A 592 47.37 5.82 10.25
N SER A 593 46.35 5.21 9.65
CA SER A 593 46.27 4.98 8.22
C SER A 593 45.60 6.16 7.49
N PRO A 594 46.04 6.54 6.26
CA PRO A 594 45.31 7.51 5.44
C PRO A 594 43.96 7.02 5.04
N LYS A 595 43.01 7.94 4.92
CA LYS A 595 41.63 7.66 4.50
C LYS A 595 41.54 7.47 2.99
N LEU A 596 40.46 6.83 2.57
CA LEU A 596 40.14 6.69 1.15
C LEU A 596 39.21 7.82 0.70
N ASP A 597 39.54 8.43 -0.40
CA ASP A 597 38.68 9.37 -1.11
C ASP A 597 38.23 8.75 -2.43
N MET A 598 36.94 9.00 -2.79
CA MET A 598 36.28 8.42 -3.94
C MET A 598 35.55 9.50 -4.73
N LYS A 599 35.84 9.58 -6.01
CA LYS A 599 35.20 10.55 -6.88
C LYS A 599 33.84 10.03 -7.35
N LEU A 600 32.78 10.46 -6.70
CA LEU A 600 31.40 10.00 -6.96
C LEU A 600 30.56 10.96 -7.82
N THR A 601 31.18 11.98 -8.41
CA THR A 601 30.56 12.90 -9.39
C THR A 601 31.28 12.87 -10.71
N GLY A 602 30.61 13.23 -11.81
CA GLY A 602 31.10 13.16 -13.16
C GLY A 602 30.60 11.93 -13.90
N THR A 603 31.51 11.26 -14.61
CA THR A 603 31.21 10.06 -15.43
C THR A 603 32.26 9.00 -15.24
N GLY A 604 31.91 7.74 -15.46
CA GLY A 604 32.84 6.62 -15.41
C GLY A 604 32.21 5.34 -15.93
N HIS A 605 32.99 4.26 -15.87
CA HIS A 605 32.52 2.94 -16.26
C HIS A 605 31.82 2.23 -15.09
N GLY A 606 30.98 1.27 -15.42
CA GLY A 606 30.33 0.41 -14.44
C GLY A 606 29.74 -0.83 -15.07
N VAL A 607 29.16 -1.68 -14.25
CA VAL A 607 28.50 -2.90 -14.68
C VAL A 607 27.19 -3.04 -13.94
N VAL A 608 26.14 -3.45 -14.63
CA VAL A 608 24.84 -3.78 -14.02
C VAL A 608 24.55 -5.25 -14.24
N PHE A 609 24.17 -5.93 -13.15
CA PHE A 609 23.68 -7.29 -13.18
C PHE A 609 22.21 -7.32 -12.79
N ARG A 610 21.40 -7.91 -13.66
CA ARG A 610 19.96 -8.00 -13.51
C ARG A 610 19.42 -9.20 -14.29
N GLY A 611 18.50 -9.99 -13.70
CA GLY A 611 17.84 -11.09 -14.40
C GLY A 611 18.78 -12.16 -14.97
N GLY A 612 19.89 -12.46 -14.29
CA GLY A 612 20.89 -13.44 -14.77
C GLY A 612 21.75 -12.92 -15.92
N ARG A 613 21.83 -11.62 -16.10
CA ARG A 613 22.58 -10.99 -17.21
C ARG A 613 23.45 -9.83 -16.74
N ARG A 614 24.47 -9.52 -17.51
CA ARG A 614 25.41 -8.43 -17.33
C ARG A 614 25.33 -7.44 -18.48
N GLU A 615 25.27 -6.14 -18.17
CA GLU A 615 25.43 -5.03 -19.11
C GLU A 615 26.54 -4.10 -18.61
N ASP A 616 27.51 -3.82 -19.48
CA ASP A 616 28.55 -2.82 -19.21
C ASP A 616 27.99 -1.43 -19.50
N VAL A 617 28.18 -0.48 -18.56
CA VAL A 617 27.53 0.82 -18.59
C VAL A 617 28.52 1.97 -18.44
N ILE A 618 28.12 3.14 -18.93
CA ILE A 618 28.67 4.43 -18.54
C ILE A 618 27.74 5.03 -17.51
N TRP A 619 28.25 5.27 -16.30
CA TRP A 619 27.50 6.02 -15.30
C TRP A 619 27.76 7.52 -15.39
N SER A 620 26.78 8.33 -15.02
CA SER A 620 26.89 9.78 -14.86
C SER A 620 26.17 10.23 -13.59
N ARG A 621 26.81 11.12 -12.86
CA ARG A 621 26.26 11.80 -11.68
C ARG A 621 26.82 13.21 -11.61
N PRO A 622 26.14 14.19 -12.20
CA PRO A 622 26.64 15.58 -12.31
C PRO A 622 26.89 16.23 -10.96
N ASP A 623 26.01 16.01 -9.97
CA ASP A 623 26.08 16.63 -8.65
C ASP A 623 25.93 15.60 -7.53
N VAL A 624 26.34 15.96 -6.31
CA VAL A 624 26.21 15.12 -5.10
C VAL A 624 24.75 14.86 -4.73
N GLY A 625 23.83 15.73 -5.11
CA GLY A 625 22.38 15.59 -4.90
C GLY A 625 21.72 14.65 -5.89
N ASP A 626 22.38 14.29 -7.00
CA ASP A 626 21.81 13.43 -8.03
C ASP A 626 21.93 11.93 -7.71
N VAL A 627 21.11 11.10 -8.35
CA VAL A 627 21.34 9.65 -8.46
C VAL A 627 22.25 9.35 -9.64
N PHE A 628 22.84 8.15 -9.66
CA PHE A 628 23.57 7.68 -10.83
C PHE A 628 22.61 7.40 -11.98
N THR A 629 22.86 7.97 -13.14
CA THR A 629 22.22 7.56 -14.39
C THR A 629 23.14 6.57 -15.10
N LEU A 630 22.56 5.54 -15.71
CA LEU A 630 23.27 4.42 -16.30
C LEU A 630 22.89 4.33 -17.78
N ARG A 631 23.88 4.24 -18.67
CA ARG A 631 23.66 4.08 -20.11
C ARG A 631 24.49 2.93 -20.66
N SER A 632 23.92 2.16 -21.58
CA SER A 632 24.65 1.14 -22.35
C SER A 632 25.68 1.78 -23.30
N ALA A 633 26.51 0.96 -23.92
CA ALA A 633 27.43 1.41 -24.93
C ALA A 633 26.74 2.04 -26.16
N SER A 634 25.48 1.67 -26.46
CA SER A 634 24.66 2.30 -27.50
C SER A 634 24.07 3.65 -27.09
N GLY A 635 24.21 4.04 -25.83
CA GLY A 635 23.66 5.27 -25.26
C GLY A 635 22.23 5.11 -24.70
N ASP A 636 21.65 3.92 -24.76
CA ASP A 636 20.32 3.64 -24.21
C ASP A 636 20.32 3.70 -22.68
N ALA A 637 19.25 4.20 -22.09
CA ALA A 637 19.10 4.21 -20.64
C ALA A 637 19.00 2.77 -20.10
N VAL A 638 19.90 2.43 -19.17
CA VAL A 638 19.90 1.13 -18.49
C VAL A 638 19.06 1.24 -17.23
N ARG A 639 17.90 0.55 -17.24
CA ARG A 639 16.91 0.54 -16.16
C ARG A 639 17.11 -0.65 -15.22
N LEU A 640 16.93 -0.43 -13.94
CA LEU A 640 16.99 -1.46 -12.90
C LEU A 640 15.67 -2.25 -12.80
N ALA A 641 15.73 -3.49 -12.34
CA ALA A 641 14.53 -4.23 -11.96
C ALA A 641 13.99 -3.68 -10.62
N PRO A 642 12.67 -3.56 -10.44
CA PRO A 642 12.12 -3.18 -9.15
C PRO A 642 12.52 -4.14 -8.02
N GLY A 643 12.96 -3.57 -6.89
CA GLY A 643 13.40 -4.29 -5.70
C GLY A 643 14.73 -3.80 -5.15
N GLN A 644 15.28 -4.51 -4.18
CA GLN A 644 16.54 -4.15 -3.53
C GLN A 644 17.69 -4.11 -4.54
N THR A 645 18.52 -3.06 -4.43
CA THR A 645 19.72 -2.88 -5.23
C THR A 645 20.97 -2.82 -4.34
N TRP A 646 21.97 -3.63 -4.66
CA TRP A 646 23.31 -3.51 -4.09
C TRP A 646 24.23 -2.74 -5.02
N ILE A 647 24.90 -1.71 -4.49
CA ILE A 647 25.76 -0.82 -5.22
C ILE A 647 27.19 -0.93 -4.66
N HIS A 648 28.10 -1.45 -5.47
CA HIS A 648 29.52 -1.57 -5.14
C HIS A 648 30.28 -0.39 -5.73
N ILE A 649 31.08 0.28 -4.93
CA ILE A 649 31.97 1.36 -5.37
C ILE A 649 33.38 0.84 -5.30
N VAL A 650 34.02 0.72 -6.47
CA VAL A 650 35.32 0.08 -6.61
C VAL A 650 36.28 0.92 -7.45
N PRO A 651 37.60 0.72 -7.30
CA PRO A 651 38.58 1.35 -8.17
C PRO A 651 38.37 1.08 -9.67
N SER A 652 38.62 2.08 -10.49
CA SER A 652 38.38 2.03 -11.95
C SER A 652 39.22 0.99 -12.70
N ASP A 653 40.31 0.54 -12.11
CA ASP A 653 41.23 -0.48 -12.67
C ASP A 653 40.81 -1.92 -12.33
N TRP A 654 39.72 -2.12 -11.56
CA TRP A 654 39.30 -3.46 -11.20
C TRP A 654 38.48 -4.14 -12.31
N THR A 655 38.83 -5.41 -12.57
CA THR A 655 38.00 -6.28 -13.42
C THR A 655 36.92 -6.96 -12.57
N ILE A 656 35.71 -7.00 -13.09
CA ILE A 656 34.54 -7.63 -12.42
C ILE A 656 34.26 -8.97 -13.11
N PRO A 657 34.73 -10.11 -12.56
CA PRO A 657 34.47 -11.42 -13.14
C PRO A 657 33.00 -11.81 -13.03
N SER A 658 32.46 -12.40 -14.07
CA SER A 658 31.11 -12.96 -14.12
C SER A 658 31.05 -14.16 -15.07
N GLN A 659 30.15 -15.10 -14.81
CA GLN A 659 29.92 -16.30 -15.61
C GLN A 659 28.43 -16.55 -15.78
#